data_b62896202217badcc53564a83a54852b
#
_entry.id   b62896202217badcc53564a83a54852b
#
_cell.length_a   1.000
_cell.length_b   1.000
_cell.length_c   1.000
_cell.angle_alpha   90.00
_cell.angle_beta   90.00
_cell.angle_gamma   90.00
#
_symmetry.space_group_name_H-M   'P 1'
#
loop_
_entity.id
_entity.type
_entity.pdbx_description
1 polymer ?
#
loop_
_entity_poly.entity_id
_entity_poly.type
_entity_poly.pdbx_seq_one_letter_code
_entity_poly.pdbx_strand_id
1 'polypeptide(L)'
;MCSLVLVLCLASAGIHAQEPARMRLVFACQPDNDLYDLLSSRGGTWMRFDTPLEALRYAPNESGVLVLADEYPDLQTVVTEDDIDLAGRKNIRLFVEFPEKLLGFVILPPRPAHAERLVVESDFFGPNLPKGRILSLHDYFLTPVNIRYSHLAASRVAGYDTLAYPMPEFTDPLQPDSKIFPVLYKYPIGQVLLSSTKLSHFIRGRYAPMDAWRTMWSATLEWLSQRKITVPLWTPTVAPAYQREEGLPPDVQRQAVRRGVQWYYNAKLLVHPAWQEKAAAFAKAPDGVGPRPEPDWKTGDGTLGLLEGVVSRIDMEGYQPVRYVLRADCMSEAAMAMAFDGTLNNAAISLETAAHLVDFVLGESQLHKGPRADAKSPSYGLLGWNTTGGEGVYYGDDNARSLLGIIATAALVKADRWQAPVLRCLLANLRTTGPLGFRENRIEEERLQQAGWLHYFNSPTIQLSPHYQAYLWAAYLWGHKQTGYAPFLDRAKQAIRATMEGYPSQWRWTMGLQEERARMLLPLAWLVRVEDKPEHREWLRRVADDLVAKQEPCGAIREMLGDASIGLAIQAQSHDEYGAREMPIIQSNADNACDLLYTCNFALLGLHEAVAAGESKYEEAEKKLAQFLCKIQIRSEEHVELDGGWYRAFDFDRWEFWASDGDNGWGAWSIESGWSQAWIVSVLALRELKTSLWDLIANIPKAESAEQTIQEMMGAAAGAASGEKAEHLATGKKVVATVGYTAPFSGGGPDALADGRLAQPDLTHPAWQGYEGADLDTIIDLGASMPVKRLQTQFLQLPAKGAFFPVSVEYLVSEDGANYRSVGVVSNEVPPAAVDPAVKTFVIELPETATVRFAKVQAKNLGTIPEGLPSCGKPALLCVDEFVIQ
;
A
#
# COMPACT_ATOMS: atom_id res chain seq x y z
N MET A 1 -26.47 -27.45 -92.91
CA MET A 1 -25.92 -28.60 -92.19
C MET A 1 -24.43 -28.40 -92.06
N CYS A 2 -23.98 -27.76 -91.05
CA CYS A 2 -22.61 -27.49 -90.69
C CYS A 2 -22.41 -27.92 -89.27
N SER A 3 -21.63 -28.96 -89.11
CA SER A 3 -21.20 -29.46 -87.80
C SER A 3 -19.99 -28.67 -87.33
N LEU A 4 -20.12 -28.02 -86.23
CA LEU A 4 -19.02 -27.28 -85.56
C LEU A 4 -18.37 -28.21 -84.55
N VAL A 5 -17.09 -28.52 -84.75
CA VAL A 5 -16.25 -29.30 -83.80
C VAL A 5 -15.60 -28.28 -82.83
N LEU A 6 -15.97 -28.41 -81.58
CA LEU A 6 -15.35 -27.61 -80.50
C LEU A 6 -14.18 -28.40 -79.86
N VAL A 7 -12.95 -27.93 -80.05
CA VAL A 7 -11.77 -28.46 -79.39
C VAL A 7 -11.65 -27.80 -78.01
N LEU A 8 -11.85 -28.59 -76.94
CA LEU A 8 -11.57 -28.19 -75.56
C LEU A 8 -10.08 -28.39 -75.30
N CYS A 9 -9.34 -27.29 -75.19
CA CYS A 9 -8.03 -27.27 -74.55
C CYS A 9 -8.20 -27.33 -73.03
N LEU A 10 -7.97 -28.43 -72.37
CA LEU A 10 -7.82 -28.56 -70.94
C LEU A 10 -6.42 -28.02 -70.56
N ALA A 11 -6.38 -26.74 -70.09
CA ALA A 11 -5.27 -26.24 -69.39
C ALA A 11 -5.36 -26.81 -67.95
N SER A 12 -4.51 -27.76 -67.64
CA SER A 12 -4.30 -28.23 -66.27
C SER A 12 -3.58 -27.14 -65.42
N ALA A 13 -4.38 -26.18 -64.89
CA ALA A 13 -3.89 -25.37 -63.77
C ALA A 13 -3.82 -26.30 -62.57
N GLY A 14 -2.62 -26.69 -62.20
CA GLY A 14 -2.36 -27.36 -60.90
C GLY A 14 -2.80 -26.48 -59.77
N ILE A 15 -4.01 -26.71 -59.28
CA ILE A 15 -4.45 -26.19 -58.01
C ILE A 15 -3.62 -26.95 -56.95
N HIS A 16 -2.49 -26.43 -56.55
CA HIS A 16 -1.90 -26.83 -55.31
C HIS A 16 -2.91 -26.43 -54.22
N ALA A 17 -3.75 -27.38 -53.84
CA ALA A 17 -4.54 -27.23 -52.60
C ALA A 17 -3.52 -26.99 -51.50
N GLN A 18 -3.53 -25.78 -50.95
CA GLN A 18 -2.73 -25.52 -49.75
C GLN A 18 -3.24 -26.48 -48.68
N GLU A 19 -2.37 -27.37 -48.21
CA GLU A 19 -2.66 -28.24 -47.07
C GLU A 19 -3.14 -27.38 -45.91
N PRO A 20 -4.21 -27.80 -45.20
CA PRO A 20 -4.69 -27.05 -44.02
C PRO A 20 -3.53 -26.83 -43.02
N ALA A 21 -3.52 -25.68 -42.34
CA ALA A 21 -2.49 -25.37 -41.34
C ALA A 21 -2.33 -26.48 -40.27
N ARG A 22 -3.39 -27.25 -40.07
CA ARG A 22 -3.48 -28.41 -39.15
C ARG A 22 -2.59 -29.59 -39.49
N MET A 23 -2.22 -29.80 -40.74
CA MET A 23 -1.33 -30.87 -41.18
C MET A 23 0.17 -30.50 -41.02
N ARG A 24 0.47 -29.28 -40.60
CA ARG A 24 1.87 -28.81 -40.41
C ARG A 24 2.33 -28.68 -39.00
N LEU A 25 1.49 -29.01 -38.00
CA LEU A 25 1.88 -29.06 -36.59
C LEU A 25 1.59 -30.45 -36.03
N VAL A 26 2.56 -30.99 -35.31
CA VAL A 26 2.48 -32.26 -34.58
C VAL A 26 2.91 -32.04 -33.14
N PHE A 27 2.23 -32.68 -32.22
CA PHE A 27 2.45 -32.53 -30.79
C PHE A 27 2.98 -33.85 -30.20
N ALA A 28 4.04 -33.75 -29.40
CA ALA A 28 4.46 -34.78 -28.45
C ALA A 28 4.12 -34.23 -27.04
N CYS A 29 2.99 -34.65 -26.48
CA CYS A 29 2.50 -34.22 -25.20
C CYS A 29 1.33 -35.08 -24.71
N GLN A 30 0.96 -34.91 -23.40
CA GLN A 30 -0.28 -35.45 -22.86
C GLN A 30 -1.53 -34.75 -23.47
N PRO A 31 -2.67 -35.45 -23.56
CA PRO A 31 -3.89 -34.87 -24.15
C PRO A 31 -4.47 -33.68 -23.37
N ASP A 32 -4.17 -33.57 -22.09
CA ASP A 32 -4.61 -32.49 -21.18
C ASP A 32 -3.61 -31.31 -21.06
N ASN A 33 -2.59 -31.26 -21.95
CA ASN A 33 -1.70 -30.09 -22.03
C ASN A 33 -2.50 -28.86 -22.46
N ASP A 34 -2.37 -27.71 -21.74
CA ASP A 34 -3.22 -26.52 -21.95
C ASP A 34 -3.22 -26.02 -23.40
N LEU A 35 -2.03 -25.98 -24.04
CA LEU A 35 -1.93 -25.52 -25.44
C LEU A 35 -2.61 -26.49 -26.38
N TYR A 36 -2.36 -27.80 -26.25
CA TYR A 36 -2.94 -28.83 -27.09
C TYR A 36 -4.47 -28.91 -26.92
N ASP A 37 -4.93 -28.93 -25.68
CA ASP A 37 -6.37 -28.98 -25.37
C ASP A 37 -7.10 -27.74 -25.89
N LEU A 38 -6.56 -26.53 -25.65
CA LEU A 38 -7.15 -25.29 -26.15
C LEU A 38 -7.29 -25.27 -27.66
N LEU A 39 -6.27 -25.72 -28.39
CA LEU A 39 -6.30 -25.77 -29.86
C LEU A 39 -7.26 -26.85 -30.38
N SER A 40 -7.38 -27.97 -29.67
CA SER A 40 -8.21 -29.11 -30.02
C SER A 40 -9.70 -28.89 -29.72
N SER A 41 -10.01 -28.29 -28.56
CA SER A 41 -11.39 -28.01 -28.11
C SER A 41 -12.18 -27.07 -29.04
N ARG A 42 -11.48 -26.26 -29.82
CA ARG A 42 -12.08 -25.34 -30.82
C ARG A 42 -12.26 -25.95 -32.23
N GLY A 43 -12.28 -27.29 -32.28
CA GLY A 43 -12.56 -28.05 -33.52
C GLY A 43 -11.32 -28.27 -34.40
N GLY A 44 -10.13 -28.14 -33.84
CA GLY A 44 -8.86 -28.54 -34.46
C GLY A 44 -8.61 -30.05 -34.27
N THR A 45 -8.33 -30.80 -35.34
CA THR A 45 -7.77 -32.14 -35.19
C THR A 45 -6.28 -32.06 -35.46
N TRP A 46 -5.49 -32.13 -34.40
CA TRP A 46 -4.02 -32.05 -34.44
C TRP A 46 -3.43 -33.44 -34.24
N MET A 47 -2.34 -33.76 -34.98
CA MET A 47 -1.61 -35.01 -34.74
C MET A 47 -0.88 -34.91 -33.37
N ARG A 48 -1.17 -35.86 -32.48
CA ARG A 48 -0.55 -35.99 -31.18
C ARG A 48 0.04 -37.38 -30.98
N PHE A 49 1.19 -37.43 -30.35
CA PHE A 49 1.88 -38.65 -29.97
C PHE A 49 2.35 -38.56 -28.56
N ASP A 50 2.62 -39.71 -27.93
CA ASP A 50 3.07 -39.77 -26.54
C ASP A 50 4.60 -39.60 -26.43
N THR A 51 5.35 -39.72 -27.52
CA THR A 51 6.80 -39.63 -27.53
C THR A 51 7.34 -38.68 -28.62
N PRO A 52 8.47 -38.00 -28.36
CA PRO A 52 9.17 -37.15 -29.35
C PRO A 52 9.50 -37.92 -30.64
N LEU A 53 10.02 -39.15 -30.52
CA LEU A 53 10.41 -39.99 -31.67
C LEU A 53 9.23 -40.31 -32.57
N GLU A 54 8.07 -40.69 -32.02
CA GLU A 54 6.87 -40.94 -32.80
C GLU A 54 6.37 -39.67 -33.48
N ALA A 55 6.30 -38.56 -32.76
CA ALA A 55 5.92 -37.27 -33.33
C ALA A 55 6.80 -36.89 -34.52
N LEU A 56 8.10 -37.00 -34.39
CA LEU A 56 9.08 -36.71 -35.45
C LEU A 56 9.00 -37.69 -36.62
N ARG A 57 8.77 -38.98 -36.34
CA ARG A 57 8.65 -40.05 -37.35
C ARG A 57 7.43 -39.83 -38.24
N TYR A 58 6.29 -39.50 -37.67
CA TYR A 58 5.02 -39.36 -38.39
C TYR A 58 4.75 -37.93 -38.87
N ALA A 59 5.49 -36.94 -38.38
CA ALA A 59 5.39 -35.57 -38.87
C ALA A 59 5.69 -35.49 -40.37
N PRO A 60 4.92 -34.72 -41.17
CA PRO A 60 5.27 -34.43 -42.57
C PRO A 60 6.62 -33.69 -42.66
N ASN A 61 7.28 -33.79 -43.79
CA ASN A 61 8.44 -32.97 -44.10
C ASN A 61 8.05 -31.47 -44.05
N GLU A 62 8.98 -30.62 -43.63
CA GLU A 62 8.77 -29.15 -43.53
C GLU A 62 7.65 -28.75 -42.57
N SER A 63 7.27 -29.61 -41.61
CA SER A 63 6.29 -29.32 -40.57
C SER A 63 6.96 -28.78 -39.30
N GLY A 64 6.13 -28.33 -38.35
CA GLY A 64 6.52 -28.01 -36.97
C GLY A 64 6.22 -29.16 -36.02
N VAL A 65 7.11 -29.45 -35.09
CA VAL A 65 6.89 -30.40 -34.00
C VAL A 65 7.09 -29.70 -32.67
N LEU A 66 6.12 -29.83 -31.76
CA LEU A 66 6.22 -29.36 -30.39
C LEU A 66 6.43 -30.57 -29.46
N VAL A 67 7.52 -30.56 -28.75
CA VAL A 67 7.82 -31.50 -27.65
C VAL A 67 7.62 -30.74 -26.36
N LEU A 68 6.45 -30.98 -25.73
CA LEU A 68 6.04 -30.27 -24.52
C LEU A 68 6.37 -31.10 -23.29
N ALA A 69 6.70 -30.44 -22.19
CA ALA A 69 7.09 -31.10 -20.96
C ALA A 69 5.86 -31.66 -20.23
N ASP A 70 5.69 -32.97 -20.17
CA ASP A 70 4.55 -33.62 -19.55
C ASP A 70 4.71 -33.83 -18.03
N GLU A 71 5.82 -34.40 -17.61
CA GLU A 71 6.08 -34.74 -16.20
C GLU A 71 6.86 -33.64 -15.48
N TYR A 72 6.64 -32.41 -15.89
CA TYR A 72 7.22 -31.22 -15.29
C TYR A 72 6.66 -30.97 -13.86
N PRO A 73 7.48 -30.62 -12.87
CA PRO A 73 8.94 -30.37 -12.95
C PRO A 73 9.79 -31.58 -12.61
N ASP A 74 9.20 -32.75 -12.35
CA ASP A 74 9.87 -33.94 -11.83
C ASP A 74 10.81 -34.55 -12.84
N LEU A 75 10.43 -34.54 -14.12
CA LEU A 75 11.26 -35.05 -15.21
C LEU A 75 11.47 -34.00 -16.32
N GLN A 76 12.68 -33.91 -16.78
CA GLN A 76 13.04 -33.11 -17.95
C GLN A 76 12.72 -33.85 -19.24
N THR A 77 12.40 -33.09 -20.29
CA THR A 77 12.12 -33.63 -21.61
C THR A 77 13.37 -34.24 -22.25
N VAL A 78 13.27 -35.46 -22.73
CA VAL A 78 14.36 -36.18 -23.40
C VAL A 78 14.20 -36.08 -24.91
N VAL A 79 15.15 -35.44 -25.58
CA VAL A 79 15.30 -35.39 -27.03
C VAL A 79 16.70 -35.89 -27.38
N THR A 80 16.78 -36.97 -28.12
CA THR A 80 18.04 -37.62 -28.48
C THR A 80 18.74 -36.97 -29.70
N GLU A 81 20.02 -37.30 -29.93
CA GLU A 81 20.72 -36.85 -31.12
C GLU A 81 20.07 -37.38 -32.38
N ASP A 82 19.58 -38.63 -32.37
CA ASP A 82 18.86 -39.25 -33.49
C ASP A 82 17.56 -38.52 -33.81
N ASP A 83 16.87 -37.98 -32.79
CA ASP A 83 15.65 -37.17 -32.95
C ASP A 83 15.97 -35.82 -33.65
N ILE A 84 17.05 -35.17 -33.26
CA ILE A 84 17.54 -33.92 -33.89
C ILE A 84 17.96 -34.19 -35.34
N ASP A 85 18.68 -35.28 -35.61
CA ASP A 85 19.06 -35.67 -36.94
C ASP A 85 17.83 -36.01 -37.79
N LEU A 86 16.83 -36.69 -37.26
CA LEU A 86 15.59 -36.97 -37.94
C LEU A 86 14.81 -35.68 -38.29
N ALA A 87 14.73 -34.74 -37.33
CA ALA A 87 14.14 -33.43 -37.57
C ALA A 87 14.88 -32.66 -38.67
N GLY A 88 16.21 -32.70 -38.66
CA GLY A 88 17.06 -32.09 -39.68
C GLY A 88 16.84 -32.69 -41.09
N ARG A 89 16.83 -34.04 -41.22
CA ARG A 89 16.57 -34.75 -42.49
C ARG A 89 15.21 -34.44 -43.09
N LYS A 90 14.20 -34.19 -42.24
CA LYS A 90 12.84 -33.87 -42.65
C LYS A 90 12.55 -32.36 -42.77
N ASN A 91 13.57 -31.53 -42.51
CA ASN A 91 13.47 -30.07 -42.44
C ASN A 91 12.35 -29.59 -41.51
N ILE A 92 12.19 -30.26 -40.35
CA ILE A 92 11.22 -29.96 -39.31
C ILE A 92 11.68 -28.79 -38.47
N ARG A 93 10.81 -27.85 -38.15
CA ARG A 93 10.98 -26.85 -37.10
C ARG A 93 10.56 -27.45 -35.78
N LEU A 94 11.46 -27.42 -34.79
CA LEU A 94 11.27 -28.08 -33.52
C LEU A 94 11.12 -27.05 -32.41
N PHE A 95 10.16 -27.26 -31.53
CA PHE A 95 10.05 -26.58 -30.23
C PHE A 95 10.20 -27.63 -29.14
N VAL A 96 11.09 -27.35 -28.16
CA VAL A 96 11.34 -28.25 -27.02
C VAL A 96 11.22 -27.48 -25.72
N GLU A 97 10.39 -27.97 -24.82
CA GLU A 97 10.28 -27.46 -23.46
C GLU A 97 11.08 -28.26 -22.46
N PHE A 98 11.75 -27.57 -21.53
CA PHE A 98 12.40 -28.11 -20.34
C PHE A 98 13.30 -29.32 -20.61
N PRO A 99 14.24 -29.24 -21.52
CA PRO A 99 15.06 -30.39 -21.95
C PRO A 99 16.10 -30.79 -20.90
N GLU A 100 16.38 -32.10 -20.80
CA GLU A 100 17.53 -32.66 -20.05
C GLU A 100 18.84 -32.38 -20.79
N LYS A 101 18.84 -32.60 -22.08
CA LYS A 101 20.00 -32.43 -22.97
C LYS A 101 19.54 -31.89 -24.31
N LEU A 102 20.38 -31.10 -24.93
CA LEU A 102 20.23 -30.72 -26.32
C LEU A 102 21.61 -30.48 -26.93
N LEU A 103 21.86 -31.03 -28.12
CA LEU A 103 23.15 -30.91 -28.81
C LEU A 103 23.52 -29.45 -28.98
N GLY A 104 24.75 -29.10 -28.55
CA GLY A 104 25.29 -27.74 -28.62
C GLY A 104 24.95 -26.85 -27.44
N PHE A 105 24.22 -27.34 -26.42
CA PHE A 105 23.93 -26.61 -25.21
C PHE A 105 24.53 -27.29 -23.98
N VAL A 106 24.97 -26.47 -23.02
CA VAL A 106 25.21 -26.94 -21.65
C VAL A 106 24.01 -26.60 -20.82
N ILE A 107 23.27 -27.62 -20.39
CA ILE A 107 22.05 -27.50 -19.58
C ILE A 107 22.41 -27.92 -18.18
N LEU A 108 22.14 -27.05 -17.20
CA LEU A 108 22.35 -27.32 -15.78
C LEU A 108 21.09 -27.93 -15.13
N PRO A 109 21.23 -28.54 -13.94
CA PRO A 109 20.08 -29.05 -13.21
C PRO A 109 19.02 -27.99 -12.97
N PRO A 110 17.74 -28.38 -12.97
CA PRO A 110 16.65 -27.44 -12.68
C PRO A 110 16.78 -26.78 -11.32
N ARG A 111 16.40 -25.51 -11.25
CA ARG A 111 16.25 -24.77 -10.00
C ARG A 111 14.85 -24.14 -9.91
N PRO A 112 14.27 -24.04 -8.70
CA PRO A 112 13.03 -23.30 -8.51
C PRO A 112 13.26 -21.80 -8.70
N ALA A 113 12.22 -21.11 -9.17
CA ALA A 113 12.14 -19.67 -9.28
C ALA A 113 10.74 -19.22 -8.88
N HIS A 114 10.64 -18.10 -8.16
CA HIS A 114 9.39 -17.62 -7.58
C HIS A 114 9.10 -16.19 -8.02
N ALA A 115 7.85 -15.95 -8.43
CA ALA A 115 7.28 -14.62 -8.70
C ALA A 115 8.11 -13.74 -9.64
N GLU A 116 8.85 -14.34 -10.56
CA GLU A 116 9.69 -13.61 -11.51
C GLU A 116 8.87 -13.12 -12.71
N ARG A 117 9.42 -12.17 -13.44
CA ARG A 117 8.80 -11.62 -14.65
C ARG A 117 9.48 -12.16 -15.89
N LEU A 118 8.68 -12.52 -16.89
CA LEU A 118 9.15 -12.83 -18.23
C LEU A 118 9.16 -11.55 -19.06
N VAL A 119 10.33 -11.18 -19.58
CA VAL A 119 10.51 -9.97 -20.40
C VAL A 119 10.81 -10.36 -21.82
N VAL A 120 10.12 -9.76 -22.77
CA VAL A 120 10.35 -9.93 -24.20
C VAL A 120 11.65 -9.24 -24.59
N GLU A 121 12.56 -9.97 -25.24
CA GLU A 121 13.93 -9.53 -25.55
C GLU A 121 14.16 -9.26 -27.05
N SER A 122 13.17 -9.60 -27.89
CA SER A 122 13.31 -9.50 -29.35
C SER A 122 12.00 -9.08 -30.02
N ASP A 123 12.07 -8.69 -31.30
CA ASP A 123 10.92 -8.37 -32.13
C ASP A 123 10.27 -9.63 -32.78
N PHE A 124 10.67 -10.82 -32.35
CA PHE A 124 10.19 -12.11 -32.90
C PHE A 124 8.66 -12.25 -32.83
N PHE A 125 8.04 -11.71 -31.81
CA PHE A 125 6.60 -11.86 -31.56
C PHE A 125 5.76 -10.78 -32.27
N GLY A 126 6.41 -9.88 -33.03
CA GLY A 126 5.75 -8.82 -33.79
C GLY A 126 5.28 -7.60 -32.95
N PRO A 127 4.63 -6.64 -33.61
CA PRO A 127 4.36 -5.32 -33.01
C PRO A 127 3.36 -5.36 -31.84
N ASN A 128 2.54 -6.41 -31.72
CA ASN A 128 1.58 -6.54 -30.62
C ASN A 128 2.23 -7.05 -29.32
N LEU A 129 3.45 -7.56 -29.37
CA LEU A 129 4.24 -7.96 -28.21
C LEU A 129 5.70 -7.50 -28.42
N PRO A 130 5.93 -6.18 -28.33
CA PRO A 130 7.24 -5.59 -28.61
C PRO A 130 8.27 -5.92 -27.52
N LYS A 131 9.51 -5.73 -27.86
CA LYS A 131 10.65 -5.82 -26.91
C LYS A 131 10.41 -4.93 -25.68
N GLY A 132 10.76 -5.44 -24.50
CA GLY A 132 10.54 -4.79 -23.20
C GLY A 132 9.16 -5.08 -22.57
N ARG A 133 8.25 -5.77 -23.28
CA ARG A 133 6.96 -6.16 -22.72
C ARG A 133 7.15 -7.18 -21.60
N ILE A 134 6.41 -6.99 -20.51
CA ILE A 134 6.46 -7.83 -19.31
C ILE A 134 5.24 -8.75 -19.29
N LEU A 135 5.47 -10.03 -18.95
CA LEU A 135 4.44 -11.04 -18.69
C LEU A 135 4.70 -11.66 -17.31
N SER A 136 3.69 -12.25 -16.68
CA SER A 136 3.90 -13.09 -15.52
C SER A 136 4.46 -14.45 -15.91
N LEU A 137 5.37 -14.94 -15.11
CA LEU A 137 5.83 -16.32 -15.10
C LEU A 137 5.91 -16.69 -13.62
N HIS A 138 4.90 -17.37 -13.12
CA HIS A 138 4.72 -17.65 -11.69
C HIS A 138 5.75 -18.67 -11.16
N ASP A 139 5.46 -19.29 -10.01
CA ASP A 139 6.35 -20.30 -9.44
C ASP A 139 6.65 -21.39 -10.46
N TYR A 140 7.90 -21.56 -10.81
CA TYR A 140 8.33 -22.45 -11.89
C TYR A 140 9.72 -23.02 -11.62
N PHE A 141 10.10 -24.06 -12.40
CA PHE A 141 11.43 -24.60 -12.43
C PHE A 141 12.13 -24.24 -13.73
N LEU A 142 13.33 -23.71 -13.61
CA LEU A 142 14.13 -23.25 -14.71
C LEU A 142 15.36 -24.15 -14.87
N THR A 143 15.61 -24.65 -16.05
CA THR A 143 16.93 -25.26 -16.41
C THR A 143 17.86 -24.18 -16.95
N PRO A 144 18.87 -23.74 -16.17
CA PRO A 144 19.82 -22.76 -16.67
C PRO A 144 20.58 -23.32 -17.87
N VAL A 145 20.66 -22.56 -18.95
CA VAL A 145 21.27 -22.97 -20.21
C VAL A 145 22.38 -21.99 -20.55
N ASN A 146 23.58 -22.50 -20.77
CA ASN A 146 24.70 -21.69 -21.26
C ASN A 146 24.54 -21.42 -22.76
N ILE A 147 24.04 -20.23 -23.09
CA ILE A 147 23.89 -19.80 -24.48
C ILE A 147 24.51 -18.44 -24.68
N ARG A 148 25.42 -18.40 -25.66
CA ARG A 148 25.95 -17.16 -26.25
C ARG A 148 25.09 -16.65 -27.42
N TYR A 149 23.83 -17.10 -27.51
CA TYR A 149 22.97 -16.82 -28.66
C TYR A 149 21.79 -15.92 -28.25
N SER A 150 21.18 -15.31 -29.24
CA SER A 150 20.03 -14.45 -29.04
C SER A 150 18.85 -15.20 -28.41
N HIS A 151 18.43 -14.79 -27.25
CA HIS A 151 17.21 -15.25 -26.60
C HIS A 151 16.02 -14.36 -27.02
N LEU A 152 14.83 -14.94 -27.01
CA LEU A 152 13.60 -14.27 -27.41
C LEU A 152 12.87 -13.66 -26.22
N ALA A 153 12.95 -14.33 -25.07
CA ALA A 153 12.40 -13.87 -23.80
C ALA A 153 13.25 -14.39 -22.65
N ALA A 154 13.33 -13.61 -21.56
CA ALA A 154 14.12 -13.93 -20.39
C ALA A 154 13.34 -13.62 -19.10
N SER A 155 13.55 -14.45 -18.08
CA SER A 155 13.11 -14.17 -16.71
C SER A 155 14.01 -13.08 -16.12
N ARG A 156 13.37 -12.15 -15.39
CA ARG A 156 14.03 -11.02 -14.74
C ARG A 156 13.48 -10.79 -13.36
N VAL A 157 14.30 -10.16 -12.54
CA VAL A 157 13.87 -9.64 -11.25
C VAL A 157 12.77 -8.59 -11.44
N ALA A 158 11.67 -8.72 -10.74
CA ALA A 158 10.59 -7.73 -10.75
C ALA A 158 11.09 -6.38 -10.19
N GLY A 159 10.42 -5.30 -10.58
CA GLY A 159 10.83 -3.96 -10.21
C GLY A 159 12.06 -3.45 -10.95
N TYR A 160 12.69 -4.25 -11.78
CA TYR A 160 13.75 -3.80 -12.67
C TYR A 160 13.12 -3.12 -13.89
N ASP A 161 13.32 -1.82 -14.01
CA ASP A 161 12.81 -1.05 -15.16
C ASP A 161 13.57 -1.42 -16.43
N THR A 162 12.98 -2.30 -17.22
CA THR A 162 13.54 -2.77 -18.49
C THR A 162 13.32 -1.76 -19.63
N LEU A 163 12.52 -0.72 -19.41
CA LEU A 163 12.26 0.33 -20.38
C LEU A 163 13.18 1.53 -20.19
N ALA A 164 13.53 1.87 -18.96
CA ALA A 164 14.40 3.00 -18.63
C ALA A 164 15.88 2.64 -18.60
N TYR A 165 16.25 1.39 -18.32
CA TYR A 165 17.62 0.94 -18.27
C TYR A 165 17.96 0.06 -19.45
N PRO A 166 19.10 0.29 -20.16
CA PRO A 166 19.53 -0.61 -21.20
C PRO A 166 19.74 -2.00 -20.62
N MET A 167 19.29 -3.00 -21.37
CA MET A 167 19.49 -4.40 -21.03
C MET A 167 20.97 -4.67 -20.83
N PRO A 168 21.43 -5.18 -19.68
CA PRO A 168 22.81 -5.61 -19.56
C PRO A 168 23.08 -6.67 -20.64
N GLU A 169 24.25 -6.61 -21.26
CA GLU A 169 24.68 -7.68 -22.15
C GLU A 169 24.55 -9.01 -21.40
N PHE A 170 23.95 -10.00 -22.05
CA PHE A 170 23.77 -11.31 -21.46
C PHE A 170 25.12 -11.93 -21.16
N THR A 171 25.49 -12.00 -19.90
CA THR A 171 26.60 -12.77 -19.41
C THR A 171 26.15 -14.17 -19.07
N ASP A 172 27.03 -15.15 -19.18
CA ASP A 172 26.77 -16.57 -18.95
C ASP A 172 25.75 -16.83 -17.82
N PRO A 173 24.60 -17.50 -18.08
CA PRO A 173 23.59 -17.78 -17.05
C PRO A 173 24.12 -18.66 -15.90
N LEU A 174 25.33 -19.24 -16.08
CA LEU A 174 26.02 -20.00 -15.03
C LEU A 174 26.77 -19.09 -14.06
N GLN A 175 26.83 -17.79 -14.29
CA GLN A 175 27.41 -16.87 -13.31
C GLN A 175 26.41 -16.55 -12.20
N PRO A 176 26.81 -16.72 -10.92
CA PRO A 176 25.91 -16.51 -9.78
C PRO A 176 25.31 -15.10 -9.67
N ASP A 177 25.93 -14.11 -10.30
CA ASP A 177 25.49 -12.71 -10.26
C ASP A 177 24.58 -12.31 -11.44
N SER A 178 24.21 -13.24 -12.31
CA SER A 178 23.32 -12.95 -13.42
C SER A 178 21.88 -12.73 -12.92
N LYS A 179 21.35 -11.55 -13.21
CA LYS A 179 19.95 -11.18 -12.93
C LYS A 179 18.99 -11.53 -14.09
N ILE A 180 19.51 -12.16 -15.13
CA ILE A 180 18.78 -12.47 -16.36
C ILE A 180 18.92 -13.96 -16.63
N PHE A 181 17.80 -14.65 -16.75
CA PHE A 181 17.72 -16.06 -17.03
C PHE A 181 16.93 -16.25 -18.32
N PRO A 182 17.61 -16.47 -19.46
CA PRO A 182 16.90 -16.71 -20.72
C PRO A 182 15.93 -17.89 -20.61
N VAL A 183 14.71 -17.68 -21.05
CA VAL A 183 13.63 -18.67 -20.97
C VAL A 183 13.33 -19.26 -22.35
N LEU A 184 13.26 -18.43 -23.39
CA LEU A 184 12.96 -18.87 -24.74
C LEU A 184 14.08 -18.44 -25.70
N TYR A 185 14.60 -19.40 -26.44
CA TYR A 185 15.76 -19.24 -27.34
C TYR A 185 15.41 -19.66 -28.76
N LYS A 186 16.11 -19.06 -29.71
CA LYS A 186 16.15 -19.53 -31.10
C LYS A 186 17.57 -20.01 -31.40
N TYR A 187 17.70 -21.30 -31.62
CA TYR A 187 18.99 -21.90 -31.97
C TYR A 187 19.39 -21.50 -33.41
N PRO A 188 20.60 -20.94 -33.62
CA PRO A 188 20.97 -20.42 -34.92
C PRO A 188 21.33 -21.50 -35.93
N ILE A 189 21.76 -22.67 -35.49
CA ILE A 189 22.11 -23.82 -36.37
C ILE A 189 20.96 -24.81 -36.25
N GLY A 190 20.13 -24.82 -37.27
CA GLY A 190 18.90 -25.64 -37.29
C GLY A 190 17.65 -24.82 -36.97
N GLN A 191 16.52 -25.47 -37.06
CA GLN A 191 15.21 -24.84 -36.89
C GLN A 191 14.63 -25.24 -35.55
N VAL A 192 15.31 -24.85 -34.46
CA VAL A 192 14.91 -25.21 -33.10
C VAL A 192 14.63 -23.98 -32.25
N LEU A 193 13.49 -23.95 -31.57
CA LEU A 193 13.18 -23.13 -30.45
C LEU A 193 13.28 -23.97 -29.17
N LEU A 194 13.91 -23.42 -28.14
CA LEU A 194 14.10 -24.06 -26.85
C LEU A 194 13.48 -23.22 -25.76
N SER A 195 12.66 -23.82 -24.91
CA SER A 195 12.25 -23.23 -23.65
C SER A 195 12.95 -23.91 -22.47
N SER A 196 13.56 -23.13 -21.59
CA SER A 196 14.21 -23.64 -20.38
C SER A 196 13.24 -24.00 -19.24
N THR A 197 11.96 -23.78 -19.46
CA THR A 197 10.86 -24.13 -18.54
C THR A 197 9.63 -24.58 -19.33
N LYS A 198 8.58 -25.03 -18.64
CA LYS A 198 7.29 -25.32 -19.25
C LYS A 198 6.49 -24.03 -19.43
N LEU A 199 6.22 -23.62 -20.67
CA LEU A 199 5.37 -22.46 -21.00
C LEU A 199 3.94 -22.88 -21.36
N SER A 200 3.74 -24.17 -21.67
CA SER A 200 2.47 -24.72 -22.19
C SER A 200 1.40 -25.00 -21.12
N HIS A 201 1.66 -24.66 -19.85
CA HIS A 201 0.65 -24.74 -18.76
C HIS A 201 0.11 -23.36 -18.36
N PHE A 202 0.01 -22.44 -19.30
CA PHE A 202 -0.33 -21.03 -19.06
C PHE A 202 -1.77 -20.80 -18.59
N ILE A 203 -2.69 -21.73 -18.83
CA ILE A 203 -4.08 -21.66 -18.34
C ILE A 203 -4.12 -22.11 -16.87
N ARG A 204 -3.59 -23.31 -16.57
CA ARG A 204 -3.51 -23.83 -15.18
C ARG A 204 -2.65 -22.95 -14.31
N GLY A 205 -1.46 -22.57 -14.77
CA GLY A 205 -0.57 -21.65 -14.08
C GLY A 205 -1.05 -20.21 -14.03
N ARG A 206 -2.22 -19.90 -14.61
CA ARG A 206 -2.87 -18.58 -14.60
C ARG A 206 -1.96 -17.44 -15.06
N TYR A 207 -1.19 -17.68 -16.15
CA TYR A 207 -0.27 -16.70 -16.70
C TYR A 207 -0.99 -15.50 -17.31
N ALA A 208 -0.48 -14.30 -17.02
CA ALA A 208 -1.05 -13.03 -17.43
C ALA A 208 0.01 -12.08 -18.07
N PRO A 209 -0.39 -11.07 -18.84
CA PRO A 209 -1.73 -10.85 -19.37
C PRO A 209 -2.07 -11.81 -20.50
N MET A 210 -3.36 -12.16 -20.63
CA MET A 210 -3.84 -13.15 -21.60
C MET A 210 -3.49 -12.76 -23.06
N ASP A 211 -3.61 -11.49 -23.42
CA ASP A 211 -3.33 -10.97 -24.76
C ASP A 211 -1.85 -11.17 -25.15
N ALA A 212 -0.94 -10.99 -24.19
CA ALA A 212 0.49 -11.17 -24.40
C ALA A 212 0.87 -12.64 -24.58
N TRP A 213 0.40 -13.53 -23.70
CA TRP A 213 0.62 -14.97 -23.80
C TRP A 213 0.03 -15.56 -25.10
N ARG A 214 -1.17 -15.12 -25.45
CA ARG A 214 -1.82 -15.48 -26.70
C ARG A 214 -1.01 -15.06 -27.93
N THR A 215 -0.42 -13.87 -27.90
CA THR A 215 0.45 -13.36 -28.97
C THR A 215 1.75 -14.14 -29.03
N MET A 216 2.38 -14.44 -27.91
CA MET A 216 3.61 -15.24 -27.83
C MET A 216 3.40 -16.62 -28.44
N TRP A 217 2.36 -17.34 -28.05
CA TRP A 217 2.04 -18.64 -28.59
C TRP A 217 1.64 -18.58 -30.06
N SER A 218 0.86 -17.58 -30.50
CA SER A 218 0.50 -17.41 -31.90
C SER A 218 1.73 -17.24 -32.81
N ALA A 219 2.67 -16.39 -32.40
CA ALA A 219 3.92 -16.18 -33.12
C ALA A 219 4.82 -17.44 -33.14
N THR A 220 4.88 -18.17 -32.03
CA THR A 220 5.61 -19.43 -31.94
C THR A 220 5.04 -20.49 -32.88
N LEU A 221 3.73 -20.66 -32.87
CA LEU A 221 3.03 -21.60 -33.76
C LEU A 221 3.11 -21.19 -35.23
N GLU A 222 3.05 -19.89 -35.53
CA GLU A 222 3.25 -19.36 -36.88
C GLU A 222 4.67 -19.65 -37.38
N TRP A 223 5.69 -19.45 -36.55
CA TRP A 223 7.07 -19.80 -36.91
C TRP A 223 7.25 -21.29 -37.13
N LEU A 224 6.65 -22.14 -36.29
CA LEU A 224 6.73 -23.60 -36.43
C LEU A 224 6.01 -24.12 -37.72
N SER A 225 4.79 -23.69 -37.95
CA SER A 225 3.96 -24.19 -39.07
C SER A 225 4.22 -23.47 -40.38
N GLN A 226 4.94 -22.32 -40.37
CA GLN A 226 5.10 -21.39 -41.49
C GLN A 226 3.73 -20.86 -42.01
N ARG A 227 2.73 -20.86 -41.16
CA ARG A 227 1.38 -20.38 -41.47
C ARG A 227 0.80 -19.62 -40.28
N LYS A 228 0.01 -18.59 -40.57
CA LYS A 228 -0.67 -17.82 -39.56
C LYS A 228 -1.61 -18.70 -38.73
N ILE A 229 -1.33 -18.84 -37.47
CA ILE A 229 -2.15 -19.51 -36.45
C ILE A 229 -2.41 -18.50 -35.36
N THR A 230 -3.66 -18.29 -35.02
CA THR A 230 -4.03 -17.46 -33.88
C THR A 230 -4.55 -18.35 -32.76
N VAL A 231 -3.92 -18.31 -31.63
CA VAL A 231 -4.38 -19.03 -30.42
C VAL A 231 -5.73 -18.46 -29.99
N PRO A 232 -6.75 -19.32 -29.77
CA PRO A 232 -8.06 -18.86 -29.30
C PRO A 232 -7.99 -18.15 -27.96
N LEU A 233 -9.03 -17.40 -27.62
CA LEU A 233 -9.24 -16.95 -26.25
C LEU A 233 -9.67 -18.16 -25.40
N TRP A 234 -9.18 -18.22 -24.18
CA TRP A 234 -9.59 -19.22 -23.18
C TRP A 234 -10.36 -18.56 -22.05
N THR A 235 -11.09 -19.35 -21.29
CA THR A 235 -11.75 -18.90 -20.06
C THR A 235 -10.74 -19.07 -18.92
N PRO A 236 -10.40 -18.00 -18.21
CA PRO A 236 -9.51 -18.14 -17.05
C PRO A 236 -10.23 -18.91 -15.92
N THR A 237 -9.48 -19.69 -15.15
CA THR A 237 -9.99 -20.43 -13.98
C THR A 237 -10.38 -19.50 -12.82
N VAL A 238 -9.79 -18.31 -12.78
CA VAL A 238 -10.07 -17.24 -11.83
C VAL A 238 -10.38 -15.97 -12.61
N ALA A 239 -11.57 -15.43 -12.45
CA ALA A 239 -12.06 -14.29 -13.23
C ALA A 239 -12.79 -13.26 -12.38
N PRO A 240 -12.94 -12.00 -12.86
CA PRO A 240 -13.87 -11.03 -12.27
C PRO A 240 -15.31 -11.56 -12.29
N ALA A 241 -16.10 -11.23 -11.26
CA ALA A 241 -17.49 -11.69 -11.14
C ALA A 241 -18.38 -11.22 -12.28
N TYR A 242 -18.10 -10.05 -12.85
CA TYR A 242 -18.84 -9.46 -13.95
C TYR A 242 -17.90 -8.86 -14.99
N GLN A 243 -18.33 -8.88 -16.26
CA GLN A 243 -17.62 -8.18 -17.32
C GLN A 243 -17.79 -6.65 -17.18
N ARG A 244 -16.91 -5.87 -17.84
CA ARG A 244 -16.89 -4.41 -17.75
C ARG A 244 -18.24 -3.78 -18.05
N GLU A 245 -18.88 -4.19 -19.14
CA GLU A 245 -20.14 -3.63 -19.64
C GLU A 245 -21.39 -4.34 -19.07
N GLU A 246 -21.18 -5.37 -18.24
CA GLU A 246 -22.28 -6.15 -17.68
C GLU A 246 -23.04 -5.34 -16.63
N GLY A 247 -24.39 -5.43 -16.69
CA GLY A 247 -25.26 -4.79 -15.72
C GLY A 247 -25.19 -5.48 -14.34
N LEU A 248 -25.22 -4.72 -13.28
CA LEU A 248 -25.19 -5.25 -11.92
C LEU A 248 -26.59 -5.48 -11.35
N PRO A 249 -26.82 -6.58 -10.61
CA PRO A 249 -28.05 -6.79 -9.86
C PRO A 249 -28.27 -5.67 -8.81
N PRO A 250 -29.53 -5.34 -8.46
CA PRO A 250 -29.82 -4.31 -7.47
C PRO A 250 -29.20 -4.56 -6.09
N ASP A 251 -29.00 -5.82 -5.72
CA ASP A 251 -28.47 -6.28 -4.42
C ASP A 251 -27.00 -6.71 -4.49
N VAL A 252 -26.28 -6.30 -5.54
CA VAL A 252 -24.88 -6.74 -5.79
C VAL A 252 -23.96 -6.46 -4.61
N GLN A 253 -24.10 -5.31 -3.94
CA GLN A 253 -23.25 -4.96 -2.79
C GLN A 253 -23.48 -5.93 -1.63
N ARG A 254 -24.75 -6.25 -1.33
CA ARG A 254 -25.09 -7.24 -0.31
C ARG A 254 -24.57 -8.63 -0.65
N GLN A 255 -24.65 -9.04 -1.91
CA GLN A 255 -24.07 -10.29 -2.39
C GLN A 255 -22.55 -10.29 -2.26
N ALA A 256 -21.89 -9.19 -2.61
CA ALA A 256 -20.44 -9.04 -2.50
C ALA A 256 -19.96 -9.09 -1.03
N VAL A 257 -20.67 -8.46 -0.11
CA VAL A 257 -20.41 -8.57 1.34
C VAL A 257 -20.48 -10.03 1.79
N ARG A 258 -21.59 -10.72 1.48
CA ARG A 258 -21.77 -12.13 1.89
C ARG A 258 -20.69 -13.03 1.33
N ARG A 259 -20.37 -12.92 0.04
CA ARG A 259 -19.32 -13.71 -0.61
C ARG A 259 -17.94 -13.36 -0.06
N GLY A 260 -17.68 -12.07 0.20
CA GLY A 260 -16.41 -11.63 0.77
C GLY A 260 -16.17 -12.20 2.18
N VAL A 261 -17.21 -12.32 3.01
CA VAL A 261 -17.09 -13.00 4.31
C VAL A 261 -17.01 -14.52 4.15
N GLN A 262 -17.74 -15.11 3.19
CA GLN A 262 -17.64 -16.54 2.92
C GLN A 262 -16.24 -16.96 2.49
N TRP A 263 -15.48 -16.07 1.84
CA TRP A 263 -14.10 -16.33 1.46
C TRP A 263 -13.22 -16.73 2.66
N TYR A 264 -13.34 -16.10 3.84
CA TYR A 264 -12.55 -16.48 5.03
C TYR A 264 -12.75 -17.96 5.42
N TYR A 265 -13.97 -18.46 5.22
CA TYR A 265 -14.32 -19.85 5.51
C TYR A 265 -13.87 -20.80 4.40
N ASN A 266 -14.02 -20.41 3.14
CA ASN A 266 -13.61 -21.20 1.98
C ASN A 266 -12.09 -21.38 1.93
N ALA A 267 -11.34 -20.29 2.15
CA ALA A 267 -9.88 -20.27 2.21
C ALA A 267 -9.32 -20.92 3.51
N LYS A 268 -10.18 -21.34 4.44
CA LYS A 268 -9.78 -21.98 5.72
C LYS A 268 -8.83 -21.12 6.55
N LEU A 269 -9.00 -19.79 6.54
CA LEU A 269 -8.08 -18.88 7.25
C LEU A 269 -8.31 -18.86 8.76
N LEU A 270 -9.49 -19.20 9.24
CA LEU A 270 -9.80 -19.33 10.68
C LEU A 270 -9.13 -20.58 11.27
N VAL A 271 -8.19 -20.38 12.17
CA VAL A 271 -7.40 -21.45 12.76
C VAL A 271 -8.27 -22.38 13.61
N HIS A 272 -8.18 -23.70 13.37
CA HIS A 272 -8.94 -24.72 14.12
C HIS A 272 -7.99 -25.56 14.98
N PRO A 273 -8.40 -26.01 16.17
CA PRO A 273 -7.56 -26.82 17.07
C PRO A 273 -6.94 -28.06 16.41
N ALA A 274 -7.64 -28.68 15.44
CA ALA A 274 -7.17 -29.91 14.78
C ALA A 274 -5.88 -29.70 13.95
N TRP A 275 -5.53 -28.48 13.55
CA TRP A 275 -4.34 -28.18 12.76
C TRP A 275 -3.54 -26.95 13.26
N GLN A 276 -3.83 -26.48 14.47
CA GLN A 276 -3.12 -25.36 15.10
C GLN A 276 -1.61 -25.58 15.17
N GLU A 277 -1.16 -26.80 15.50
CA GLU A 277 0.27 -27.11 15.57
C GLU A 277 0.96 -27.03 14.21
N LYS A 278 0.27 -27.47 13.14
CA LYS A 278 0.77 -27.34 11.77
C LYS A 278 0.89 -25.88 11.37
N ALA A 279 -0.15 -25.07 11.66
CA ALA A 279 -0.12 -23.63 11.41
C ALA A 279 1.06 -22.96 12.12
N ALA A 280 1.28 -23.27 13.40
CA ALA A 280 2.41 -22.76 14.17
C ALA A 280 3.77 -23.21 13.62
N ALA A 281 3.84 -24.39 12.99
CA ALA A 281 5.06 -24.86 12.33
C ALA A 281 5.34 -24.08 11.04
N PHE A 282 4.34 -23.87 10.19
CA PHE A 282 4.49 -23.06 8.97
C PHE A 282 4.81 -21.59 9.27
N ALA A 283 4.20 -21.02 10.31
CA ALA A 283 4.48 -19.65 10.74
C ALA A 283 5.96 -19.39 11.12
N LYS A 284 6.74 -20.45 11.42
CA LYS A 284 8.18 -20.36 11.71
C LYS A 284 9.06 -20.35 10.45
N ALA A 285 8.50 -20.58 9.27
CA ALA A 285 9.26 -20.37 8.03
C ALA A 285 9.77 -18.93 7.96
N PRO A 286 10.88 -18.65 7.26
CA PRO A 286 11.48 -17.31 7.22
C PRO A 286 10.52 -16.19 6.80
N ASP A 287 9.59 -16.49 5.89
CA ASP A 287 8.54 -15.59 5.40
C ASP A 287 7.15 -15.88 6.00
N GLY A 288 7.04 -16.86 6.89
CA GLY A 288 5.76 -17.30 7.47
C GLY A 288 4.82 -17.98 6.47
N VAL A 289 5.31 -18.32 5.27
CA VAL A 289 4.51 -18.88 4.18
C VAL A 289 4.54 -20.41 4.23
N GLY A 290 3.37 -21.01 4.04
CA GLY A 290 3.20 -22.45 3.93
C GLY A 290 2.17 -22.82 2.85
N PRO A 291 1.98 -24.12 2.58
CA PRO A 291 1.01 -24.58 1.57
C PRO A 291 -0.40 -24.09 1.95
N ARG A 292 -1.29 -23.99 0.97
CA ARG A 292 -2.71 -23.74 1.24
C ARG A 292 -3.26 -24.78 2.23
N PRO A 293 -4.21 -24.40 3.11
CA PRO A 293 -4.93 -25.39 3.92
C PRO A 293 -5.62 -26.45 3.06
N GLU A 294 -5.56 -27.69 3.48
CA GLU A 294 -6.19 -28.79 2.74
C GLU A 294 -7.72 -28.61 2.71
N PRO A 295 -8.40 -28.98 1.62
CA PRO A 295 -9.85 -28.78 1.48
C PRO A 295 -10.68 -29.47 2.57
N ASP A 296 -10.20 -30.57 3.15
CA ASP A 296 -10.84 -31.33 4.22
C ASP A 296 -10.55 -30.80 5.63
N TRP A 297 -9.67 -29.80 5.76
CA TRP A 297 -9.40 -29.21 7.07
C TRP A 297 -10.64 -28.50 7.59
N LYS A 298 -10.89 -28.67 8.89
CA LYS A 298 -11.98 -27.96 9.56
C LYS A 298 -11.68 -26.47 9.68
N THR A 299 -12.69 -25.66 9.48
CA THR A 299 -12.61 -24.20 9.69
C THR A 299 -12.80 -23.88 11.17
N GLY A 300 -11.99 -22.98 11.72
CA GLY A 300 -12.14 -22.47 13.08
C GLY A 300 -13.31 -21.50 13.24
N ASP A 301 -13.51 -21.06 14.47
CA ASP A 301 -14.57 -20.15 14.89
C ASP A 301 -14.04 -18.78 15.36
N GLY A 302 -12.76 -18.49 15.13
CA GLY A 302 -12.10 -17.25 15.54
C GLY A 302 -11.40 -17.29 16.90
N THR A 303 -11.66 -18.31 17.73
CA THR A 303 -11.04 -18.43 19.07
C THR A 303 -9.53 -18.63 19.06
N LEU A 304 -8.96 -19.07 17.95
CA LEU A 304 -7.52 -19.27 17.75
C LEU A 304 -6.93 -18.30 16.71
N GLY A 305 -7.68 -17.25 16.34
CA GLY A 305 -7.24 -16.25 15.39
C GLY A 305 -7.50 -16.59 13.94
N LEU A 306 -6.97 -15.73 13.06
CA LEU A 306 -7.15 -15.76 11.61
C LEU A 306 -5.81 -15.53 10.93
N LEU A 307 -5.49 -16.32 9.91
CA LEU A 307 -4.26 -16.22 9.12
C LEU A 307 -4.24 -14.93 8.29
N GLU A 308 -3.04 -14.40 8.01
CA GLU A 308 -2.83 -13.13 7.34
C GLU A 308 -3.44 -13.08 5.94
N GLY A 309 -3.31 -14.15 5.16
CA GLY A 309 -3.96 -14.21 3.84
C GLY A 309 -3.26 -15.09 2.82
N VAL A 310 -3.69 -14.94 1.56
CA VAL A 310 -3.15 -15.66 0.40
C VAL A 310 -2.05 -14.81 -0.23
N VAL A 311 -0.86 -15.37 -0.43
CA VAL A 311 0.28 -14.66 -1.03
C VAL A 311 0.24 -14.70 -2.55
N SER A 312 1.03 -13.82 -3.20
CA SER A 312 0.98 -13.60 -4.65
C SER A 312 1.60 -14.73 -5.49
N ARG A 313 2.30 -15.68 -4.90
CA ARG A 313 2.87 -16.83 -5.62
C ARG A 313 1.77 -17.76 -6.12
N ILE A 314 1.87 -18.22 -7.36
CA ILE A 314 0.95 -19.17 -7.98
C ILE A 314 1.79 -20.36 -8.44
N ASP A 315 1.44 -21.57 -8.01
CA ASP A 315 2.13 -22.77 -8.45
C ASP A 315 1.68 -23.23 -9.85
N MET A 316 2.29 -24.27 -10.35
CA MET A 316 2.02 -24.80 -11.68
C MET A 316 0.61 -25.39 -11.84
N GLU A 317 -0.06 -25.70 -10.74
CA GLU A 317 -1.45 -26.18 -10.70
C GLU A 317 -2.45 -25.04 -10.44
N GLY A 318 -1.97 -23.79 -10.34
CA GLY A 318 -2.80 -22.61 -10.14
C GLY A 318 -3.16 -22.32 -8.69
N TYR A 319 -2.60 -23.06 -7.72
CA TYR A 319 -2.85 -22.83 -6.31
C TYR A 319 -1.89 -21.79 -5.72
N GLN A 320 -2.32 -21.19 -4.62
CA GLN A 320 -1.54 -20.17 -3.92
C GLN A 320 -1.27 -20.57 -2.47
N PRO A 321 -0.04 -20.36 -1.99
CA PRO A 321 0.29 -20.57 -0.58
C PRO A 321 -0.36 -19.50 0.30
N VAL A 322 -0.37 -19.75 1.60
CA VAL A 322 -0.96 -18.90 2.62
C VAL A 322 0.12 -18.47 3.61
N ARG A 323 0.05 -17.24 4.10
CA ARG A 323 0.89 -16.78 5.19
C ARG A 323 0.24 -17.10 6.53
N TYR A 324 0.91 -17.93 7.30
CA TYR A 324 0.43 -18.49 8.57
C TYR A 324 0.67 -17.58 9.78
N VAL A 325 1.00 -16.34 9.52
CA VAL A 325 1.19 -15.31 10.54
C VAL A 325 -0.17 -14.78 11.00
N LEU A 326 -0.30 -14.48 12.28
CA LEU A 326 -1.48 -13.84 12.88
C LEU A 326 -1.13 -12.39 13.21
N ARG A 327 -1.85 -11.44 12.59
CA ARG A 327 -1.63 -9.99 12.78
C ARG A 327 -2.81 -9.35 13.51
N ALA A 328 -2.52 -8.38 14.38
CA ALA A 328 -3.54 -7.68 15.15
C ALA A 328 -4.54 -6.94 14.26
N ASP A 329 -4.04 -6.20 13.25
CA ASP A 329 -4.85 -5.45 12.29
C ASP A 329 -5.73 -6.36 11.44
N CYS A 330 -5.14 -7.38 10.80
CA CYS A 330 -5.88 -8.32 9.96
C CYS A 330 -7.04 -9.00 10.71
N MET A 331 -6.79 -9.47 11.93
CA MET A 331 -7.83 -10.11 12.74
C MET A 331 -8.93 -9.13 13.18
N SER A 332 -8.57 -7.91 13.56
CA SER A 332 -9.52 -6.89 14.01
C SER A 332 -10.37 -6.35 12.86
N GLU A 333 -9.76 -6.16 11.69
CA GLU A 333 -10.46 -5.72 10.48
C GLU A 333 -11.38 -6.81 9.94
N ALA A 334 -10.93 -8.08 9.92
CA ALA A 334 -11.78 -9.21 9.55
C ALA A 334 -12.96 -9.38 10.52
N ALA A 335 -12.74 -9.16 11.82
CA ALA A 335 -13.82 -9.14 12.80
C ALA A 335 -14.88 -8.08 12.47
N MET A 336 -14.46 -6.87 12.08
CA MET A 336 -15.34 -5.81 11.62
C MET A 336 -16.16 -6.25 10.40
N ALA A 337 -15.51 -6.82 9.39
CA ALA A 337 -16.18 -7.31 8.18
C ALA A 337 -17.23 -8.39 8.48
N MET A 338 -16.88 -9.35 9.36
CA MET A 338 -17.81 -10.40 9.80
C MET A 338 -18.97 -9.82 10.62
N ALA A 339 -18.72 -8.84 11.48
CA ALA A 339 -19.77 -8.19 12.25
C ALA A 339 -20.75 -7.42 11.34
N PHE A 340 -20.26 -6.79 10.28
CA PHE A 340 -21.09 -6.17 9.25
C PHE A 340 -21.95 -7.18 8.50
N ASP A 341 -21.37 -8.30 8.06
CA ASP A 341 -22.13 -9.39 7.43
C ASP A 341 -23.22 -9.93 8.37
N GLY A 342 -22.84 -10.19 9.62
CA GLY A 342 -23.77 -10.66 10.65
C GLY A 342 -24.94 -9.72 10.84
N THR A 343 -24.70 -8.40 10.82
CA THR A 343 -25.73 -7.38 10.97
C THR A 343 -26.59 -7.24 9.70
N LEU A 344 -25.94 -7.15 8.53
CA LEU A 344 -26.62 -6.92 7.25
C LEU A 344 -27.43 -8.14 6.79
N ASN A 345 -26.89 -9.35 6.97
CA ASN A 345 -27.43 -10.60 6.45
C ASN A 345 -28.07 -11.49 7.55
N ASN A 346 -28.16 -11.02 8.80
CA ASN A 346 -28.61 -11.78 9.96
C ASN A 346 -27.85 -13.10 10.17
N ALA A 347 -26.53 -13.10 9.93
CA ALA A 347 -25.66 -14.26 10.06
C ALA A 347 -25.08 -14.34 11.49
N ALA A 348 -25.74 -15.07 12.37
CA ALA A 348 -25.34 -15.18 13.79
C ALA A 348 -23.91 -15.70 13.96
N ILE A 349 -23.48 -16.66 13.13
CA ILE A 349 -22.13 -17.21 13.16
C ILE A 349 -21.06 -16.16 12.84
N SER A 350 -21.35 -15.23 11.94
CA SER A 350 -20.43 -14.11 11.62
C SER A 350 -20.28 -13.17 12.81
N LEU A 351 -21.34 -12.89 13.58
CA LEU A 351 -21.27 -12.07 14.80
C LEU A 351 -20.45 -12.77 15.90
N GLU A 352 -20.66 -14.08 16.08
CA GLU A 352 -19.93 -14.87 17.07
C GLU A 352 -18.45 -14.97 16.74
N THR A 353 -18.12 -15.30 15.49
CA THR A 353 -16.71 -15.35 15.02
C THR A 353 -16.04 -13.98 15.15
N ALA A 354 -16.71 -12.89 14.82
CA ALA A 354 -16.21 -11.54 15.01
C ALA A 354 -15.85 -11.25 16.48
N ALA A 355 -16.74 -11.64 17.41
CA ALA A 355 -16.48 -11.46 18.83
C ALA A 355 -15.28 -12.30 19.32
N HIS A 356 -15.16 -13.53 18.87
CA HIS A 356 -14.04 -14.42 19.21
C HIS A 356 -12.69 -13.87 18.72
N LEU A 357 -12.64 -13.32 17.49
CA LEU A 357 -11.42 -12.69 16.96
C LEU A 357 -10.96 -11.50 17.80
N VAL A 358 -11.89 -10.62 18.22
CA VAL A 358 -11.54 -9.50 19.09
C VAL A 358 -11.08 -9.98 20.48
N ASP A 359 -11.79 -10.96 21.07
CA ASP A 359 -11.39 -11.57 22.34
C ASP A 359 -9.99 -12.24 22.23
N PHE A 360 -9.69 -12.88 21.08
CA PHE A 360 -8.38 -13.46 20.85
C PHE A 360 -7.28 -12.37 20.79
N VAL A 361 -7.49 -11.30 20.02
CA VAL A 361 -6.52 -10.19 19.90
C VAL A 361 -6.24 -9.54 21.25
N LEU A 362 -7.28 -9.22 22.02
CA LEU A 362 -7.18 -8.46 23.26
C LEU A 362 -6.89 -9.32 24.51
N GLY A 363 -7.07 -10.64 24.44
CA GLY A 363 -6.96 -11.52 25.59
C GLY A 363 -5.96 -12.65 25.41
N GLU A 364 -6.15 -13.50 24.40
CA GLU A 364 -5.43 -14.77 24.29
C GLU A 364 -4.14 -14.67 23.49
N SER A 365 -4.04 -13.75 22.53
CA SER A 365 -2.87 -13.62 21.66
C SER A 365 -1.64 -13.09 22.41
N GLN A 366 -0.45 -13.40 21.90
CA GLN A 366 0.80 -12.83 22.38
C GLN A 366 0.92 -11.32 22.06
N LEU A 367 0.08 -10.80 21.17
CA LEU A 367 0.09 -9.42 20.70
C LEU A 367 -0.27 -8.41 21.81
N HIS A 368 -0.98 -8.87 22.84
CA HIS A 368 -1.40 -8.06 24.01
C HIS A 368 -0.76 -8.53 25.33
N LYS A 369 0.11 -9.55 25.34
CA LYS A 369 0.73 -10.12 26.54
C LYS A 369 2.13 -9.54 26.82
N GLY A 370 2.75 -9.99 27.92
CA GLY A 370 4.09 -9.55 28.33
C GLY A 370 4.13 -8.06 28.69
N PRO A 371 5.14 -7.30 28.23
CA PRO A 371 5.28 -5.88 28.55
C PRO A 371 4.03 -5.04 28.21
N ARG A 372 3.29 -5.44 27.17
CA ARG A 372 2.06 -4.74 26.73
C ARG A 372 0.90 -4.88 27.71
N ALA A 373 0.94 -5.88 28.59
CA ALA A 373 -0.03 -6.07 29.69
C ALA A 373 0.44 -5.51 31.04
N ASP A 374 1.71 -5.10 31.17
CA ASP A 374 2.27 -4.55 32.41
C ASP A 374 2.10 -3.03 32.46
N ALA A 375 1.31 -2.53 33.42
CA ALA A 375 1.04 -1.11 33.61
C ALA A 375 2.30 -0.26 33.83
N LYS A 376 3.43 -0.85 34.25
CA LYS A 376 4.70 -0.18 34.45
C LYS A 376 5.53 -0.07 33.17
N SER A 377 5.22 -0.88 32.17
CA SER A 377 5.96 -0.92 30.93
C SER A 377 5.68 0.31 30.03
N PRO A 378 6.70 0.85 29.36
CA PRO A 378 6.50 1.88 28.35
C PRO A 378 5.56 1.48 27.21
N SER A 379 5.48 0.18 26.88
CA SER A 379 4.60 -0.37 25.83
C SER A 379 3.21 -0.79 26.31
N TYR A 380 2.87 -0.51 27.59
CA TYR A 380 1.56 -0.86 28.15
C TYR A 380 0.40 -0.38 27.29
N GLY A 381 -0.41 -1.32 26.80
CA GLY A 381 -1.58 -1.08 25.98
C GLY A 381 -1.34 -1.12 24.46
N LEU A 382 -0.09 -1.09 23.97
CA LEU A 382 0.18 -1.28 22.55
C LEU A 382 -0.20 -2.69 22.10
N LEU A 383 -0.52 -2.83 20.83
CA LEU A 383 -0.68 -4.12 20.16
C LEU A 383 0.57 -4.43 19.34
N GLY A 384 1.14 -5.62 19.52
CA GLY A 384 2.24 -6.10 18.69
C GLY A 384 1.80 -6.32 17.24
N TRP A 385 2.75 -6.28 16.32
CA TRP A 385 2.47 -6.43 14.90
C TRP A 385 1.94 -7.83 14.56
N ASN A 386 2.72 -8.88 14.86
CA ASN A 386 2.37 -10.27 14.55
C ASN A 386 2.87 -11.25 15.62
N THR A 387 2.39 -12.50 15.55
CA THR A 387 2.70 -13.56 16.54
C THR A 387 3.99 -14.33 16.26
N THR A 388 4.79 -13.94 15.27
CA THR A 388 5.96 -14.69 14.82
C THR A 388 7.20 -13.79 14.77
N GLY A 389 7.68 -13.37 15.96
CA GLY A 389 8.83 -12.48 16.08
C GLY A 389 8.51 -10.99 15.90
N GLY A 390 7.26 -10.64 15.68
CA GLY A 390 6.78 -9.26 15.57
C GLY A 390 5.99 -8.78 16.79
N GLU A 391 5.95 -9.56 17.88
CA GLU A 391 5.19 -9.21 19.09
C GLU A 391 5.73 -7.93 19.73
N GLY A 392 7.02 -7.67 19.60
CA GLY A 392 7.69 -6.46 20.08
C GLY A 392 7.87 -5.37 19.03
N VAL A 393 7.15 -5.42 17.93
CA VAL A 393 7.19 -4.42 16.85
C VAL A 393 5.86 -3.66 16.83
N TYR A 394 5.93 -2.33 16.76
CA TYR A 394 4.76 -1.46 16.83
C TYR A 394 4.69 -0.49 15.67
N TYR A 395 3.73 -0.71 14.77
CA TYR A 395 3.31 0.25 13.75
C TYR A 395 2.10 1.04 14.23
N GLY A 396 2.10 2.36 13.98
CA GLY A 396 1.01 3.23 14.40
C GLY A 396 -0.27 3.01 13.61
N ASP A 397 -0.14 2.79 12.31
CA ASP A 397 -1.27 2.52 11.42
C ASP A 397 -1.91 1.15 11.69
N ASP A 398 -1.13 0.10 11.95
CA ASP A 398 -1.66 -1.23 12.32
C ASP A 398 -2.46 -1.17 13.63
N ASN A 399 -1.92 -0.48 14.65
CA ASN A 399 -2.65 -0.27 15.89
C ASN A 399 -3.92 0.55 15.68
N ALA A 400 -3.89 1.59 14.84
CA ALA A 400 -5.05 2.43 14.54
C ALA A 400 -6.14 1.64 13.80
N ARG A 401 -5.77 0.84 12.80
CA ARG A 401 -6.70 0.00 12.04
C ARG A 401 -7.28 -1.11 12.91
N SER A 402 -6.46 -1.72 13.78
CA SER A 402 -6.94 -2.64 14.81
C SER A 402 -7.99 -1.98 15.70
N LEU A 403 -7.72 -0.78 16.20
CA LEU A 403 -8.67 -0.03 17.02
C LEU A 403 -9.99 0.24 16.29
N LEU A 404 -9.94 0.73 15.06
CA LEU A 404 -11.15 1.02 14.27
C LEU A 404 -11.97 -0.26 14.03
N GLY A 405 -11.30 -1.37 13.72
CA GLY A 405 -11.95 -2.68 13.55
C GLY A 405 -12.63 -3.17 14.82
N ILE A 406 -11.94 -3.08 15.98
CA ILE A 406 -12.48 -3.48 17.28
C ILE A 406 -13.66 -2.58 17.68
N ILE A 407 -13.54 -1.27 17.50
CA ILE A 407 -14.58 -0.30 17.86
C ILE A 407 -15.84 -0.52 17.02
N ALA A 408 -15.69 -0.71 15.70
CA ALA A 408 -16.82 -1.00 14.82
C ALA A 408 -17.49 -2.34 15.18
N THR A 409 -16.69 -3.37 15.44
CA THR A 409 -17.20 -4.66 15.92
C THR A 409 -17.97 -4.50 17.22
N ALA A 410 -17.40 -3.77 18.21
CA ALA A 410 -18.07 -3.50 19.49
C ALA A 410 -19.43 -2.82 19.33
N ALA A 411 -19.54 -1.86 18.40
CA ALA A 411 -20.80 -1.19 18.11
C ALA A 411 -21.85 -2.15 17.54
N LEU A 412 -21.46 -3.04 16.62
CA LEU A 412 -22.36 -3.97 15.94
C LEU A 412 -22.80 -5.14 16.85
N VAL A 413 -21.87 -5.73 17.61
CA VAL A 413 -22.18 -6.83 18.55
C VAL A 413 -22.63 -6.35 19.92
N LYS A 414 -22.65 -5.03 20.18
CA LYS A 414 -23.04 -4.37 21.44
C LYS A 414 -22.23 -4.86 22.66
N ALA A 415 -20.89 -4.89 22.51
CA ALA A 415 -19.97 -5.40 23.52
C ALA A 415 -19.20 -4.27 24.21
N ASP A 416 -19.48 -4.02 25.50
CA ASP A 416 -18.81 -2.98 26.30
C ASP A 416 -17.46 -3.44 26.87
N ARG A 417 -17.19 -4.75 26.95
CA ARG A 417 -16.00 -5.33 27.57
C ARG A 417 -14.68 -4.91 26.94
N TRP A 418 -14.68 -4.41 25.71
CA TRP A 418 -13.48 -3.97 24.99
C TRP A 418 -13.17 -2.49 25.14
N GLN A 419 -14.05 -1.67 25.74
CA GLN A 419 -13.86 -0.21 25.86
C GLN A 419 -12.57 0.17 26.61
N ALA A 420 -12.27 -0.49 27.74
CA ALA A 420 -11.07 -0.20 28.51
C ALA A 420 -9.79 -0.62 27.78
N PRO A 421 -9.66 -1.81 27.19
CA PRO A 421 -8.52 -2.16 26.31
C PRO A 421 -8.34 -1.19 25.14
N VAL A 422 -9.41 -0.78 24.47
CA VAL A 422 -9.38 0.19 23.36
C VAL A 422 -8.80 1.53 23.82
N LEU A 423 -9.30 2.06 24.94
CA LEU A 423 -8.79 3.32 25.48
C LEU A 423 -7.30 3.22 25.88
N ARG A 424 -6.90 2.12 26.51
CA ARG A 424 -5.49 1.88 26.82
C ARG A 424 -4.61 1.84 25.57
N CYS A 425 -5.05 1.15 24.52
CA CYS A 425 -4.30 1.10 23.26
C CYS A 425 -4.19 2.49 22.62
N LEU A 426 -5.26 3.27 22.61
CA LEU A 426 -5.26 4.63 22.10
C LEU A 426 -4.30 5.54 22.86
N LEU A 427 -4.30 5.48 24.20
CA LEU A 427 -3.37 6.23 25.06
C LEU A 427 -1.91 5.75 24.90
N ALA A 428 -1.69 4.45 24.72
CA ALA A 428 -0.36 3.90 24.46
C ALA A 428 0.23 4.42 23.16
N ASN A 429 -0.59 4.53 22.11
CA ASN A 429 -0.18 5.16 20.87
C ASN A 429 0.08 6.66 21.05
N LEU A 430 -0.71 7.37 21.86
CA LEU A 430 -0.46 8.77 22.20
C LEU A 430 0.88 8.94 22.95
N ARG A 431 1.24 8.03 23.87
CA ARG A 431 2.55 8.00 24.55
C ARG A 431 3.73 7.90 23.58
N THR A 432 3.53 7.23 22.45
CA THR A 432 4.56 7.05 21.40
C THR A 432 4.43 8.03 20.24
N THR A 433 3.56 9.04 20.35
CA THR A 433 3.37 10.12 19.36
C THR A 433 3.96 11.41 19.92
N GLY A 434 4.78 12.10 19.15
CA GLY A 434 5.43 13.36 19.52
C GLY A 434 4.46 14.55 19.61
N PRO A 435 4.91 15.70 20.13
CA PRO A 435 4.07 16.88 20.31
C PRO A 435 3.48 17.44 19.02
N LEU A 436 4.16 17.25 17.89
CA LEU A 436 3.68 17.65 16.57
C LEU A 436 2.65 16.66 15.96
N GLY A 437 2.26 15.62 16.70
CA GLY A 437 1.26 14.65 16.29
C GLY A 437 1.78 13.54 15.36
N PHE A 438 3.09 13.43 15.18
CA PHE A 438 3.74 12.37 14.40
C PHE A 438 4.42 11.35 15.32
N ARG A 439 4.57 10.16 14.80
CA ARG A 439 5.37 9.10 15.43
C ARG A 439 6.36 8.49 14.42
N GLU A 440 7.35 7.76 14.91
CA GLU A 440 8.19 6.92 14.05
C GLU A 440 7.32 5.85 13.39
N ASN A 441 7.59 5.53 12.12
CA ASN A 441 6.81 4.53 11.37
C ASN A 441 6.81 3.18 12.09
N ARG A 442 7.96 2.77 12.62
CA ARG A 442 8.16 1.51 13.34
C ARG A 442 8.91 1.75 14.65
N ILE A 443 8.41 1.18 15.73
CA ILE A 443 9.05 1.22 17.07
C ILE A 443 9.27 -0.21 17.55
N GLU A 444 10.49 -0.50 18.02
CA GLU A 444 10.86 -1.80 18.57
C GLU A 444 10.72 -1.77 20.10
N GLU A 445 10.23 -2.88 20.68
CA GLU A 445 10.06 -3.04 22.13
C GLU A 445 11.35 -2.73 22.90
N GLU A 446 12.47 -3.31 22.46
CA GLU A 446 13.76 -3.11 23.13
C GLU A 446 14.14 -1.63 23.19
N ARG A 447 14.00 -0.89 22.07
CA ARG A 447 14.29 0.52 22.00
C ARG A 447 13.32 1.34 22.87
N LEU A 448 12.02 0.95 22.88
CA LEU A 448 11.01 1.61 23.71
C LEU A 448 11.28 1.40 25.21
N GLN A 449 11.72 0.22 25.62
CA GLN A 449 12.10 -0.08 26.99
C GLN A 449 13.35 0.72 27.42
N GLN A 450 14.35 0.86 26.56
CA GLN A 450 15.58 1.59 26.84
C GLN A 450 15.36 3.10 26.95
N ALA A 451 14.61 3.68 25.99
CA ALA A 451 14.39 5.12 25.92
C ALA A 451 13.26 5.61 26.83
N GLY A 452 12.29 4.75 27.13
CA GLY A 452 11.05 5.11 27.82
C GLY A 452 10.05 5.85 26.90
N TRP A 453 8.77 5.78 27.24
CA TRP A 453 7.72 6.39 26.42
C TRP A 453 7.79 7.93 26.38
N LEU A 454 8.32 8.60 27.43
CA LEU A 454 8.49 10.05 27.45
C LEU A 454 9.44 10.57 26.38
N HIS A 455 10.44 9.75 25.96
CA HIS A 455 11.31 10.09 24.84
C HIS A 455 10.50 10.28 23.55
N TYR A 456 9.62 9.34 23.23
CA TYR A 456 8.77 9.41 22.02
C TYR A 456 7.69 10.49 22.17
N PHE A 457 7.10 10.62 23.36
CA PHE A 457 6.06 11.61 23.65
C PHE A 457 6.53 13.04 23.43
N ASN A 458 7.82 13.31 23.65
CA ASN A 458 8.46 14.61 23.47
C ASN A 458 9.30 14.70 22.18
N SER A 459 9.33 13.68 21.34
CA SER A 459 10.13 13.68 20.11
C SER A 459 9.53 14.63 19.06
N PRO A 460 10.31 15.54 18.46
CA PRO A 460 9.85 16.47 17.43
C PRO A 460 9.81 15.81 16.04
N THR A 461 9.61 14.52 15.97
CA THR A 461 9.54 13.76 14.71
C THR A 461 8.47 14.34 13.79
N ILE A 462 8.79 14.45 12.50
CA ILE A 462 7.86 14.76 11.41
C ILE A 462 7.93 13.67 10.38
N GLN A 463 6.78 13.14 10.01
CA GLN A 463 6.62 12.09 9.01
C GLN A 463 5.42 12.40 8.12
N LEU A 464 5.67 13.08 6.99
CA LEU A 464 4.62 13.48 6.04
C LEU A 464 4.24 12.30 5.12
N SER A 465 3.90 11.15 5.73
CA SER A 465 3.43 9.94 5.04
C SER A 465 2.07 9.54 5.61
N PRO A 466 0.97 9.88 4.94
CA PRO A 466 -0.38 9.47 5.35
C PRO A 466 -0.53 7.96 5.56
N HIS A 467 0.18 7.12 4.80
CA HIS A 467 0.19 5.67 4.98
C HIS A 467 0.41 5.28 6.45
N TYR A 468 1.45 5.80 7.08
CA TYR A 468 1.82 5.42 8.45
C TYR A 468 1.12 6.22 9.55
N GLN A 469 0.48 7.36 9.23
CA GLN A 469 0.06 8.34 10.22
C GLN A 469 -1.45 8.59 10.22
N ALA A 470 -2.10 8.62 9.05
CA ALA A 470 -3.44 9.16 8.87
C ALA A 470 -4.51 8.46 9.73
N TYR A 471 -4.49 7.14 9.78
CA TYR A 471 -5.49 6.37 10.53
C TYR A 471 -5.36 6.55 12.05
N LEU A 472 -4.13 6.79 12.52
CA LEU A 472 -3.91 7.12 13.92
C LEU A 472 -4.51 8.48 14.28
N TRP A 473 -4.41 9.48 13.39
CA TRP A 473 -5.08 10.76 13.60
C TRP A 473 -6.61 10.62 13.60
N ALA A 474 -7.17 9.80 12.73
CA ALA A 474 -8.60 9.49 12.76
C ALA A 474 -9.01 8.85 14.10
N ALA A 475 -8.24 7.87 14.58
CA ALA A 475 -8.47 7.26 15.89
C ALA A 475 -8.38 8.28 17.04
N TYR A 476 -7.47 9.26 16.97
CA TYR A 476 -7.38 10.36 17.96
C TYR A 476 -8.59 11.30 17.90
N LEU A 477 -9.08 11.65 16.71
CA LEU A 477 -10.29 12.46 16.56
C LEU A 477 -11.50 11.77 17.19
N TRP A 478 -11.63 10.45 16.99
CA TRP A 478 -12.65 9.65 17.66
C TRP A 478 -12.42 9.61 19.20
N GLY A 479 -11.18 9.38 19.64
CA GLY A 479 -10.81 9.35 21.05
C GLY A 479 -11.15 10.66 21.76
N HIS A 480 -10.89 11.80 21.13
CA HIS A 480 -11.32 13.11 21.63
C HIS A 480 -12.85 13.21 21.73
N LYS A 481 -13.58 12.77 20.70
CA LYS A 481 -15.05 12.74 20.73
C LYS A 481 -15.60 11.93 21.90
N GLN A 482 -14.95 10.80 22.21
CA GLN A 482 -15.39 9.91 23.31
C GLN A 482 -15.02 10.42 24.69
N THR A 483 -13.83 10.98 24.87
CA THR A 483 -13.27 11.28 26.18
C THR A 483 -13.26 12.77 26.53
N GLY A 484 -13.25 13.65 25.52
CA GLY A 484 -12.96 15.08 25.70
C GLY A 484 -11.49 15.38 26.00
N TYR A 485 -10.59 14.37 25.96
CA TYR A 485 -9.17 14.56 26.25
C TYR A 485 -8.48 15.36 25.14
N ALA A 486 -8.09 16.62 25.47
CA ALA A 486 -7.60 17.59 24.50
C ALA A 486 -6.36 17.14 23.71
N PRO A 487 -5.34 16.45 24.32
CA PRO A 487 -4.15 16.04 23.58
C PRO A 487 -4.41 15.16 22.35
N PHE A 488 -5.50 14.40 22.30
CA PHE A 488 -5.90 13.68 21.10
C PHE A 488 -6.21 14.62 19.93
N LEU A 489 -7.07 15.64 20.16
CA LEU A 489 -7.43 16.61 19.13
C LEU A 489 -6.25 17.47 18.72
N ASP A 490 -5.48 17.97 19.72
CA ASP A 490 -4.38 18.88 19.47
C ASP A 490 -3.31 18.25 18.58
N ARG A 491 -2.89 17.01 18.89
CA ARG A 491 -1.89 16.30 18.10
C ARG A 491 -2.40 15.94 16.70
N ALA A 492 -3.64 15.45 16.59
CA ALA A 492 -4.24 15.17 15.28
C ALA A 492 -4.28 16.43 14.41
N LYS A 493 -4.72 17.56 14.96
CA LYS A 493 -4.81 18.83 14.21
C LYS A 493 -3.45 19.36 13.76
N GLN A 494 -2.44 19.33 14.65
CA GLN A 494 -1.09 19.79 14.30
C GLN A 494 -0.49 18.96 13.16
N ALA A 495 -0.60 17.64 13.27
CA ALA A 495 -0.07 16.75 12.26
C ALA A 495 -0.81 16.87 10.91
N ILE A 496 -2.15 16.91 10.94
CA ILE A 496 -2.96 17.10 9.72
C ILE A 496 -2.59 18.43 9.06
N ARG A 497 -2.48 19.53 9.84
CA ARG A 497 -2.07 20.85 9.30
C ARG A 497 -0.71 20.78 8.63
N ALA A 498 0.33 20.29 9.33
CA ALA A 498 1.68 20.19 8.78
C ALA A 498 1.72 19.30 7.52
N THR A 499 0.93 18.22 7.51
CA THR A 499 0.82 17.33 6.35
C THR A 499 0.17 18.05 5.16
N MET A 500 -0.89 18.83 5.39
CA MET A 500 -1.54 19.61 4.33
C MET A 500 -0.71 20.79 3.84
N GLU A 501 0.10 21.40 4.69
CA GLU A 501 1.08 22.43 4.29
C GLU A 501 2.15 21.85 3.36
N GLY A 502 2.58 20.59 3.58
CA GLY A 502 3.51 19.87 2.70
C GLY A 502 2.88 19.24 1.45
N TYR A 503 1.56 19.27 1.30
CA TYR A 503 0.86 18.63 0.19
C TYR A 503 1.01 19.38 -1.14
N PRO A 504 1.23 18.69 -2.27
CA PRO A 504 1.56 17.27 -2.41
C PRO A 504 3.06 16.99 -2.46
N SER A 505 3.92 18.00 -2.59
CA SER A 505 5.30 17.88 -3.01
C SER A 505 6.26 17.35 -1.93
N GLN A 506 5.86 17.37 -0.66
CA GLN A 506 6.64 16.84 0.46
C GLN A 506 6.05 15.54 1.04
N TRP A 507 4.93 15.06 0.48
CA TRP A 507 4.37 13.79 0.93
C TRP A 507 5.26 12.63 0.51
N ARG A 508 5.72 11.90 1.48
CA ARG A 508 6.42 10.64 1.24
C ARG A 508 5.38 9.55 0.95
N TRP A 509 5.55 8.87 -0.16
CA TRP A 509 4.63 7.83 -0.61
C TRP A 509 5.24 6.44 -0.45
N THR A 510 4.41 5.44 -0.19
CA THR A 510 4.80 4.05 0.05
C THR A 510 4.56 3.19 -1.19
N MET A 511 3.32 2.89 -1.55
CA MET A 511 2.99 2.10 -2.75
C MET A 511 2.57 2.97 -3.93
N GLY A 512 2.15 4.19 -3.66
CA GLY A 512 1.75 5.17 -4.67
C GLY A 512 1.25 6.47 -4.05
N LEU A 513 1.18 7.52 -4.84
CA LEU A 513 0.68 8.81 -4.36
C LEU A 513 -0.84 8.80 -4.16
N GLN A 514 -1.57 7.96 -4.92
CA GLN A 514 -3.02 7.82 -4.74
C GLN A 514 -3.37 7.07 -3.45
N GLU A 515 -2.55 6.14 -3.02
CA GLU A 515 -2.64 5.54 -1.70
C GLU A 515 -2.61 6.59 -0.60
N GLU A 516 -1.61 7.46 -0.60
CA GLU A 516 -1.44 8.50 0.41
C GLU A 516 -2.67 9.44 0.44
N ARG A 517 -3.23 9.77 -0.74
CA ARG A 517 -4.46 10.56 -0.84
C ARG A 517 -5.66 9.81 -0.26
N ALA A 518 -5.83 8.54 -0.62
CA ALA A 518 -6.92 7.70 -0.13
C ALA A 518 -6.91 7.60 1.40
N ARG A 519 -5.73 7.35 1.98
CA ARG A 519 -5.53 7.29 3.43
C ARG A 519 -5.85 8.60 4.14
N MET A 520 -5.48 9.72 3.55
CA MET A 520 -5.68 11.04 4.17
C MET A 520 -7.14 11.48 4.21
N LEU A 521 -8.02 10.94 3.38
CA LEU A 521 -9.44 11.32 3.36
C LEU A 521 -10.15 11.05 4.69
N LEU A 522 -9.85 9.92 5.35
CA LEU A 522 -10.52 9.54 6.59
C LEU A 522 -10.31 10.59 7.71
N PRO A 523 -9.07 10.92 8.11
CA PRO A 523 -8.87 11.94 9.16
C PRO A 523 -9.35 13.33 8.75
N LEU A 524 -9.30 13.70 7.46
CA LEU A 524 -9.84 14.97 6.98
C LEU A 524 -11.37 15.02 7.10
N ALA A 525 -12.08 13.97 6.69
CA ALA A 525 -13.53 13.89 6.86
C ALA A 525 -13.94 13.92 8.34
N TRP A 526 -13.21 13.20 9.19
CA TRP A 526 -13.49 13.17 10.62
C TRP A 526 -13.10 14.46 11.33
N LEU A 527 -12.07 15.18 10.86
CA LEU A 527 -11.74 16.51 11.37
C LEU A 527 -12.90 17.51 11.09
N VAL A 528 -13.53 17.44 9.92
CA VAL A 528 -14.75 18.21 9.61
C VAL A 528 -15.90 17.83 10.56
N ARG A 529 -16.05 16.54 10.90
CA ARG A 529 -17.09 16.07 11.85
C ARG A 529 -16.86 16.55 13.29
N VAL A 530 -15.59 16.77 13.69
CA VAL A 530 -15.21 17.26 15.03
C VAL A 530 -15.22 18.79 15.08
N GLU A 531 -14.66 19.44 14.08
CA GLU A 531 -14.60 20.90 13.93
C GLU A 531 -14.90 21.30 12.50
N ASP A 532 -16.14 21.72 12.22
CA ASP A 532 -16.55 22.18 10.88
C ASP A 532 -16.01 23.59 10.58
N LYS A 533 -14.80 23.64 10.00
CA LYS A 533 -14.16 24.88 9.58
C LYS A 533 -13.98 24.95 8.07
N PRO A 534 -14.03 26.15 7.45
CA PRO A 534 -13.79 26.30 6.01
C PRO A 534 -12.45 25.72 5.56
N GLU A 535 -11.39 25.90 6.33
CA GLU A 535 -10.06 25.35 6.07
C GLU A 535 -10.05 23.81 6.05
N HIS A 536 -10.72 23.16 7.01
CA HIS A 536 -10.79 21.69 7.07
C HIS A 536 -11.57 21.12 5.86
N ARG A 537 -12.65 21.79 5.45
CA ARG A 537 -13.39 21.42 4.24
C ARG A 537 -12.57 21.64 2.97
N GLU A 538 -11.77 22.71 2.90
CA GLU A 538 -10.88 22.97 1.78
C GLU A 538 -9.82 21.88 1.65
N TRP A 539 -9.18 21.47 2.74
CA TRP A 539 -8.23 20.36 2.73
C TRP A 539 -8.86 19.04 2.26
N LEU A 540 -10.03 18.71 2.80
CA LEU A 540 -10.77 17.52 2.38
C LEU A 540 -11.06 17.53 0.89
N ARG A 541 -11.59 18.65 0.39
CA ARG A 541 -11.90 18.81 -1.04
C ARG A 541 -10.67 18.74 -1.92
N ARG A 542 -9.58 19.39 -1.54
CA ARG A 542 -8.33 19.39 -2.30
C ARG A 542 -7.79 17.98 -2.51
N VAL A 543 -7.71 17.18 -1.44
CA VAL A 543 -7.20 15.81 -1.54
C VAL A 543 -8.18 14.90 -2.29
N ALA A 544 -9.49 15.04 -2.03
CA ALA A 544 -10.51 14.25 -2.71
C ALA A 544 -10.63 14.57 -4.21
N ASP A 545 -10.54 15.85 -4.61
CA ASP A 545 -10.55 16.26 -6.01
C ASP A 545 -9.34 15.66 -6.76
N ASP A 546 -8.14 15.70 -6.16
CA ASP A 546 -6.93 15.13 -6.76
C ASP A 546 -6.98 13.59 -6.84
N LEU A 547 -7.63 12.94 -5.88
CA LEU A 547 -7.87 11.48 -5.94
C LEU A 547 -8.86 11.13 -7.06
N VAL A 548 -10.02 11.80 -7.09
CA VAL A 548 -11.09 11.53 -8.07
C VAL A 548 -10.68 11.92 -9.48
N ALA A 549 -9.77 12.89 -9.66
CA ALA A 549 -9.19 13.21 -10.97
C ALA A 549 -8.44 12.03 -11.63
N LYS A 550 -8.15 10.96 -10.88
CA LYS A 550 -7.54 9.72 -11.37
C LYS A 550 -8.53 8.54 -11.38
N GLN A 551 -9.82 8.81 -11.20
CA GLN A 551 -10.84 7.79 -11.35
C GLN A 551 -11.15 7.54 -12.82
N GLU A 552 -11.03 6.29 -13.21
CA GLU A 552 -11.33 5.82 -14.56
C GLU A 552 -12.86 5.72 -14.81
N PRO A 553 -13.31 5.74 -16.05
CA PRO A 553 -14.74 5.62 -16.37
C PRO A 553 -15.42 4.38 -15.77
N CYS A 554 -14.69 3.28 -15.62
CA CYS A 554 -15.18 2.05 -14.98
C CYS A 554 -15.33 2.15 -13.46
N GLY A 555 -14.78 3.19 -12.85
CA GLY A 555 -14.80 3.42 -11.39
C GLY A 555 -13.48 3.14 -10.66
N ALA A 556 -12.52 2.47 -11.29
CA ALA A 556 -11.19 2.22 -10.72
C ALA A 556 -10.45 3.54 -10.40
N ILE A 557 -9.65 3.55 -9.35
CA ILE A 557 -8.67 4.63 -9.11
C ILE A 557 -7.32 4.17 -9.67
N ARG A 558 -6.85 4.83 -10.73
CA ARG A 558 -5.55 4.56 -11.33
C ARG A 558 -4.45 4.85 -10.33
N GLU A 559 -3.52 3.90 -10.10
CA GLU A 559 -2.37 4.16 -9.26
C GLU A 559 -1.35 5.08 -9.94
N MET A 560 -0.62 5.86 -9.15
CA MET A 560 0.36 6.83 -9.62
C MET A 560 1.60 6.82 -8.73
N LEU A 561 2.77 6.64 -9.30
CA LEU A 561 4.04 6.87 -8.62
C LEU A 561 4.26 8.36 -8.40
N GLY A 562 4.72 8.72 -7.21
CA GLY A 562 5.19 10.06 -6.87
C GLY A 562 6.65 10.32 -7.28
N ASP A 563 7.25 11.37 -6.74
CA ASP A 563 8.68 11.65 -6.91
C ASP A 563 9.50 10.55 -6.22
N ALA A 564 10.35 9.89 -7.00
CA ALA A 564 11.17 8.77 -6.51
C ALA A 564 12.14 9.16 -5.39
N SER A 565 12.55 10.44 -5.32
CA SER A 565 13.47 10.93 -4.28
C SER A 565 12.88 10.95 -2.87
N ILE A 566 11.55 10.90 -2.76
CA ILE A 566 10.80 10.91 -1.50
C ILE A 566 9.93 9.65 -1.31
N GLY A 567 10.01 8.71 -2.22
CA GLY A 567 9.38 7.40 -2.10
C GLY A 567 9.97 6.59 -0.95
N LEU A 568 9.12 5.81 -0.27
CA LEU A 568 9.52 4.86 0.77
C LEU A 568 9.66 3.44 0.23
N ALA A 569 8.90 3.09 -0.81
CA ALA A 569 9.04 1.84 -1.52
C ALA A 569 10.38 1.79 -2.27
N ILE A 570 10.98 0.62 -2.27
CA ILE A 570 12.28 0.40 -2.91
C ILE A 570 12.09 -0.72 -3.93
N GLN A 571 12.43 -0.42 -5.20
CA GLN A 571 12.47 -1.44 -6.24
C GLN A 571 13.59 -2.45 -5.95
N ALA A 572 13.33 -3.74 -6.20
CA ALA A 572 14.32 -4.78 -6.06
C ALA A 572 15.49 -4.52 -7.01
N GLN A 573 16.71 -4.64 -6.49
CA GLN A 573 17.95 -4.46 -7.27
C GLN A 573 18.61 -5.80 -7.64
N SER A 574 18.06 -6.90 -7.10
CA SER A 574 18.56 -8.27 -7.34
C SER A 574 17.42 -9.29 -7.15
N HIS A 575 17.63 -10.51 -7.60
CA HIS A 575 16.74 -11.64 -7.32
C HIS A 575 16.50 -11.84 -5.83
N ASP A 576 17.55 -11.71 -5.02
CA ASP A 576 17.46 -11.93 -3.57
C ASP A 576 16.62 -10.85 -2.85
N GLU A 577 16.45 -9.69 -3.47
CA GLU A 577 15.63 -8.61 -2.95
C GLU A 577 14.19 -8.67 -3.43
N TYR A 578 13.88 -9.45 -4.47
CA TYR A 578 12.53 -9.56 -5.00
C TYR A 578 11.60 -10.21 -3.98
N GLY A 579 10.54 -9.51 -3.63
CA GLY A 579 9.60 -9.93 -2.60
C GLY A 579 10.09 -9.77 -1.15
N ALA A 580 11.34 -9.32 -0.94
CA ALA A 580 11.86 -9.04 0.41
C ALA A 580 11.36 -7.72 0.99
N ARG A 581 10.77 -6.84 0.16
CA ARG A 581 10.26 -5.52 0.54
C ARG A 581 8.95 -5.26 -0.17
N GLU A 582 8.13 -4.42 0.44
CA GLU A 582 6.90 -3.92 -0.19
C GLU A 582 7.25 -3.07 -1.41
N MET A 583 6.53 -3.27 -2.50
CA MET A 583 6.78 -2.65 -3.79
C MET A 583 5.47 -2.13 -4.42
N PRO A 584 5.52 -1.04 -5.20
CA PRO A 584 4.41 -0.63 -6.05
C PRO A 584 3.97 -1.75 -6.98
N ILE A 585 2.69 -1.75 -7.39
CA ILE A 585 2.18 -2.70 -8.40
C ILE A 585 2.45 -2.26 -9.84
N ILE A 586 2.90 -1.02 -10.05
CA ILE A 586 3.16 -0.43 -11.36
C ILE A 586 4.63 -0.03 -11.48
N GLN A 587 5.20 -0.17 -12.68
CA GLN A 587 6.52 0.33 -13.01
C GLN A 587 6.50 1.76 -13.54
N SER A 588 5.38 2.18 -14.13
CA SER A 588 5.24 3.49 -14.73
C SER A 588 3.81 4.02 -14.59
N ASN A 589 3.69 5.35 -14.60
CA ASN A 589 2.39 6.01 -14.56
C ASN A 589 1.53 5.79 -15.84
N ALA A 590 2.07 5.10 -16.85
CA ALA A 590 1.32 4.68 -18.04
C ALA A 590 0.60 3.34 -17.86
N ASP A 591 0.88 2.59 -16.79
CA ASP A 591 0.27 1.31 -16.53
C ASP A 591 -1.21 1.47 -16.15
N ASN A 592 -2.06 0.59 -16.70
CA ASN A 592 -3.52 0.65 -16.52
C ASN A 592 -3.97 -0.20 -15.31
N ALA A 593 -3.27 -0.08 -14.20
CA ALA A 593 -3.54 -0.84 -12.99
C ALA A 593 -4.02 0.02 -11.83
N CYS A 594 -4.85 -0.57 -10.97
CA CYS A 594 -5.24 -0.03 -9.68
C CYS A 594 -4.82 -0.99 -8.55
N ASP A 595 -4.47 -0.42 -7.40
CA ASP A 595 -4.13 -1.15 -6.19
C ASP A 595 -5.37 -1.24 -5.27
N LEU A 596 -5.82 -2.46 -4.97
CA LEU A 596 -6.98 -2.69 -4.11
C LEU A 596 -6.57 -2.90 -2.65
N LEU A 597 -5.30 -3.22 -2.41
CA LEU A 597 -4.77 -3.45 -1.07
C LEU A 597 -4.47 -2.12 -0.37
N TYR A 598 -3.86 -1.19 -1.09
CA TYR A 598 -3.37 0.06 -0.51
C TYR A 598 -4.20 1.29 -0.90
N THR A 599 -4.90 1.29 -2.04
CA THR A 599 -5.55 2.49 -2.59
C THR A 599 -7.07 2.40 -2.66
N CYS A 600 -7.64 1.49 -3.47
CA CYS A 600 -9.07 1.50 -3.78
C CYS A 600 -9.96 1.18 -2.57
N ASN A 601 -9.54 0.30 -1.67
CA ASN A 601 -10.23 -0.02 -0.42
C ASN A 601 -10.35 1.21 0.49
N PHE A 602 -9.25 1.95 0.69
CA PHE A 602 -9.23 3.15 1.53
C PHE A 602 -9.83 4.37 0.82
N ALA A 603 -9.74 4.44 -0.51
CA ALA A 603 -10.44 5.44 -1.30
C ALA A 603 -11.96 5.30 -1.16
N LEU A 604 -12.50 4.06 -1.17
CA LEU A 604 -13.92 3.81 -0.95
C LEU A 604 -14.37 4.30 0.42
N LEU A 605 -13.61 3.96 1.49
CA LEU A 605 -13.90 4.46 2.84
C LEU A 605 -13.81 5.99 2.91
N GLY A 606 -12.72 6.55 2.40
CA GLY A 606 -12.48 8.00 2.46
C GLY A 606 -13.55 8.81 1.74
N LEU A 607 -13.98 8.37 0.55
CA LEU A 607 -15.06 9.01 -0.20
C LEU A 607 -16.41 8.85 0.51
N HIS A 608 -16.69 7.67 1.08
CA HIS A 608 -17.90 7.43 1.86
C HIS A 608 -17.99 8.35 3.08
N GLU A 609 -16.91 8.49 3.84
CA GLU A 609 -16.85 9.38 5.01
C GLU A 609 -16.88 10.87 4.60
N ALA A 610 -16.30 11.23 3.43
CA ALA A 610 -16.38 12.58 2.90
C ALA A 610 -17.83 12.97 2.52
N VAL A 611 -18.56 12.07 1.88
CA VAL A 611 -19.99 12.26 1.59
C VAL A 611 -20.79 12.42 2.87
N ALA A 612 -20.54 11.56 3.86
CA ALA A 612 -21.19 11.63 5.18
C ALA A 612 -20.83 12.91 5.95
N ALA A 613 -19.66 13.51 5.71
CA ALA A 613 -19.26 14.81 6.25
C ALA A 613 -19.90 16.01 5.51
N GLY A 614 -20.76 15.76 4.51
CA GLY A 614 -21.52 16.76 3.76
C GLY A 614 -20.94 17.13 2.38
N GLU A 615 -19.90 16.44 1.91
CA GLU A 615 -19.30 16.69 0.59
C GLU A 615 -19.98 15.83 -0.51
N SER A 616 -21.28 16.05 -0.73
CA SER A 616 -22.13 15.26 -1.63
C SER A 616 -21.65 15.21 -3.09
N LYS A 617 -20.79 16.12 -3.53
CA LYS A 617 -20.22 16.09 -4.89
C LYS A 617 -19.42 14.81 -5.19
N TYR A 618 -18.99 14.06 -4.18
CA TYR A 618 -18.25 12.81 -4.34
C TYR A 618 -19.13 11.55 -4.37
N GLU A 619 -20.45 11.68 -4.18
CA GLU A 619 -21.38 10.54 -4.15
C GLU A 619 -21.33 9.67 -5.41
N GLU A 620 -21.24 10.32 -6.59
CA GLU A 620 -21.13 9.57 -7.86
C GLU A 620 -19.78 8.87 -8.03
N ALA A 621 -18.69 9.48 -7.55
CA ALA A 621 -17.37 8.85 -7.58
C ALA A 621 -17.29 7.64 -6.63
N GLU A 622 -17.81 7.77 -5.43
CA GLU A 622 -17.95 6.68 -4.46
C GLU A 622 -18.79 5.53 -5.03
N LYS A 623 -19.94 5.83 -5.62
CA LYS A 623 -20.83 4.84 -6.24
C LYS A 623 -20.14 4.07 -7.36
N LYS A 624 -19.43 4.76 -8.25
CA LYS A 624 -18.69 4.13 -9.35
C LYS A 624 -17.60 3.19 -8.82
N LEU A 625 -16.85 3.64 -7.80
CA LEU A 625 -15.83 2.79 -7.16
C LEU A 625 -16.44 1.56 -6.51
N ALA A 626 -17.56 1.71 -5.77
CA ALA A 626 -18.26 0.57 -5.18
C ALA A 626 -18.76 -0.43 -6.24
N GLN A 627 -19.31 0.05 -7.36
CA GLN A 627 -19.76 -0.80 -8.47
C GLN A 627 -18.58 -1.51 -9.13
N PHE A 628 -17.46 -0.81 -9.34
CA PHE A 628 -16.23 -1.40 -9.86
C PHE A 628 -15.75 -2.55 -8.97
N LEU A 629 -15.63 -2.33 -7.66
CA LEU A 629 -15.20 -3.36 -6.70
C LEU A 629 -16.14 -4.57 -6.66
N CYS A 630 -17.46 -4.36 -6.79
CA CYS A 630 -18.40 -5.47 -6.92
C CYS A 630 -18.18 -6.26 -8.22
N LYS A 631 -17.86 -5.59 -9.34
CA LYS A 631 -17.61 -6.26 -10.62
C LYS A 631 -16.36 -7.14 -10.59
N ILE A 632 -15.31 -6.68 -9.96
CA ILE A 632 -14.01 -7.35 -9.97
C ILE A 632 -13.78 -8.28 -8.78
N GLN A 633 -14.80 -8.54 -7.94
CA GLN A 633 -14.69 -9.59 -6.94
C GLN A 633 -14.42 -10.93 -7.62
N ILE A 634 -13.51 -11.73 -7.07
CA ILE A 634 -13.10 -13.01 -7.67
C ILE A 634 -14.27 -13.98 -7.77
N ARG A 635 -14.38 -14.63 -8.94
CA ARG A 635 -15.19 -15.84 -9.19
C ARG A 635 -14.28 -16.96 -9.63
N SER A 636 -14.41 -18.10 -8.97
CA SER A 636 -13.77 -19.34 -9.37
C SER A 636 -14.59 -20.54 -8.89
N GLU A 637 -14.82 -21.49 -9.78
CA GLU A 637 -15.39 -22.80 -9.43
C GLU A 637 -14.28 -23.82 -9.14
N GLU A 638 -13.13 -23.64 -9.75
CA GLU A 638 -11.96 -24.50 -9.61
C GLU A 638 -11.15 -24.17 -8.34
N HIS A 639 -10.92 -22.89 -8.10
CA HIS A 639 -10.21 -22.40 -6.93
C HIS A 639 -11.18 -21.78 -5.91
N VAL A 640 -11.96 -22.65 -5.23
CA VAL A 640 -13.01 -22.23 -4.28
C VAL A 640 -12.44 -21.40 -3.12
N GLU A 641 -11.19 -21.66 -2.75
CA GLU A 641 -10.45 -20.90 -1.72
C GLU A 641 -10.16 -19.45 -2.11
N LEU A 642 -10.35 -19.07 -3.38
CA LEU A 642 -10.19 -17.70 -3.87
C LEU A 642 -11.54 -17.01 -4.13
N ASP A 643 -12.64 -17.79 -4.30
CA ASP A 643 -13.97 -17.25 -4.63
C ASP A 643 -14.47 -16.28 -3.57
N GLY A 644 -14.82 -15.06 -3.96
CA GLY A 644 -15.29 -14.00 -3.08
C GLY A 644 -14.19 -13.05 -2.56
N GLY A 645 -12.92 -13.33 -2.83
CA GLY A 645 -11.80 -12.45 -2.49
C GLY A 645 -11.64 -11.27 -3.45
N TRP A 646 -10.70 -10.38 -3.12
CA TRP A 646 -10.18 -9.33 -4.00
C TRP A 646 -8.67 -9.39 -4.03
N TYR A 647 -8.11 -9.66 -5.21
CA TYR A 647 -6.67 -9.54 -5.43
C TYR A 647 -6.21 -8.10 -5.27
N ARG A 648 -4.93 -7.91 -4.94
CA ARG A 648 -4.33 -6.59 -4.80
C ARG A 648 -4.41 -5.77 -6.07
N ALA A 649 -4.14 -6.36 -7.24
CA ALA A 649 -4.04 -5.61 -8.48
C ALA A 649 -5.08 -6.00 -9.53
N PHE A 650 -5.51 -5.00 -10.30
CA PHE A 650 -6.41 -5.20 -11.43
C PHE A 650 -6.07 -4.25 -12.57
N ASP A 651 -5.83 -4.81 -13.76
CA ASP A 651 -5.71 -4.04 -15.01
C ASP A 651 -7.12 -3.70 -15.54
N PHE A 652 -7.53 -2.46 -15.35
CA PHE A 652 -8.87 -2.00 -15.70
C PHE A 652 -9.05 -1.77 -17.22
N ASP A 653 -7.97 -1.76 -18.02
CA ASP A 653 -8.03 -1.69 -19.48
C ASP A 653 -8.21 -3.07 -20.08
N ARG A 654 -7.48 -4.09 -19.60
CA ARG A 654 -7.63 -5.49 -20.01
C ARG A 654 -8.82 -6.19 -19.38
N TRP A 655 -9.28 -5.69 -18.25
CA TRP A 655 -10.29 -6.32 -17.39
C TRP A 655 -9.80 -7.65 -16.83
N GLU A 656 -8.59 -7.63 -16.28
CA GLU A 656 -7.84 -8.82 -15.87
C GLU A 656 -7.08 -8.57 -14.56
N PHE A 657 -6.89 -9.61 -13.74
CA PHE A 657 -6.02 -9.56 -12.56
C PHE A 657 -4.56 -9.55 -12.98
N TRP A 658 -4.00 -8.37 -13.09
CA TRP A 658 -2.64 -8.15 -13.58
C TRP A 658 -2.05 -6.84 -13.06
N ALA A 659 -0.72 -6.84 -12.85
CA ALA A 659 0.10 -5.65 -12.69
C ALA A 659 1.51 -5.89 -13.22
N SER A 660 2.19 -4.80 -13.63
CA SER A 660 3.52 -4.88 -14.26
C SER A 660 4.65 -5.04 -13.24
N ASP A 661 4.41 -4.71 -11.97
CA ASP A 661 5.35 -4.82 -10.86
C ASP A 661 4.68 -5.47 -9.65
N GLY A 662 5.39 -5.57 -8.55
CA GLY A 662 4.86 -6.12 -7.30
C GLY A 662 5.88 -6.96 -6.55
N ASP A 663 5.55 -7.31 -5.33
CA ASP A 663 6.37 -8.15 -4.47
C ASP A 663 5.92 -9.62 -4.48
N ASN A 664 6.76 -10.48 -3.95
CA ASN A 664 6.53 -11.91 -3.89
C ASN A 664 5.42 -12.29 -2.88
N GLY A 665 5.31 -11.56 -1.77
CA GLY A 665 4.31 -11.81 -0.74
C GLY A 665 2.98 -11.14 -1.08
N TRP A 666 3.00 -9.81 -1.17
CA TRP A 666 1.83 -8.96 -1.38
C TRP A 666 1.76 -8.38 -2.78
N GLY A 667 2.20 -9.11 -3.80
CA GLY A 667 2.13 -8.74 -5.21
C GLY A 667 0.70 -8.80 -5.78
N ALA A 668 0.61 -8.78 -7.11
CA ALA A 668 -0.65 -8.58 -7.84
C ALA A 668 -1.77 -9.55 -7.47
N TRP A 669 -1.45 -10.79 -7.14
CA TRP A 669 -2.42 -11.86 -6.87
C TRP A 669 -2.53 -12.21 -5.38
N SER A 670 -2.12 -11.33 -4.48
CA SER A 670 -2.34 -11.51 -3.04
C SER A 670 -3.75 -11.12 -2.62
N ILE A 671 -4.26 -11.77 -1.57
CA ILE A 671 -5.49 -11.38 -0.85
C ILE A 671 -5.15 -11.32 0.62
N GLU A 672 -5.07 -10.14 1.18
CA GLU A 672 -4.85 -9.96 2.61
C GLU A 672 -6.18 -9.91 3.37
N SER A 673 -6.29 -10.71 4.43
CA SER A 673 -7.53 -10.93 5.18
C SER A 673 -8.08 -9.65 5.83
N GLY A 674 -7.20 -8.76 6.25
CA GLY A 674 -7.55 -7.43 6.74
C GLY A 674 -7.78 -6.46 5.58
N TRP A 675 -6.77 -5.78 5.23
CA TRP A 675 -6.63 -4.67 4.28
C TRP A 675 -7.63 -4.61 3.12
N SER A 676 -7.41 -5.36 2.04
CA SER A 676 -8.32 -5.32 0.90
C SER A 676 -9.67 -5.95 1.26
N GLN A 677 -9.64 -7.16 1.78
CA GLN A 677 -10.84 -7.95 2.00
C GLN A 677 -11.77 -7.31 3.01
N ALA A 678 -11.26 -6.99 4.20
CA ALA A 678 -12.09 -6.49 5.28
C ALA A 678 -12.64 -5.09 5.03
N TRP A 679 -11.83 -4.16 4.51
CA TRP A 679 -12.29 -2.79 4.28
C TRP A 679 -13.29 -2.68 3.14
N ILE A 680 -13.09 -3.41 2.02
CA ILE A 680 -14.07 -3.43 0.92
C ILE A 680 -15.42 -3.97 1.42
N VAL A 681 -15.42 -5.13 2.11
CA VAL A 681 -16.63 -5.71 2.70
C VAL A 681 -17.34 -4.72 3.64
N SER A 682 -16.57 -4.10 4.54
CA SER A 682 -17.12 -3.21 5.56
C SER A 682 -17.75 -1.95 4.97
N VAL A 683 -17.11 -1.32 3.98
CA VAL A 683 -17.67 -0.09 3.38
C VAL A 683 -18.86 -0.41 2.48
N LEU A 684 -18.86 -1.52 1.74
CA LEU A 684 -20.06 -1.97 1.01
C LEU A 684 -21.22 -2.23 1.96
N ALA A 685 -20.98 -2.79 3.15
CA ALA A 685 -22.00 -2.98 4.17
C ALA A 685 -22.48 -1.66 4.79
N LEU A 686 -21.60 -0.70 5.08
CA LEU A 686 -21.97 0.65 5.55
C LEU A 686 -22.92 1.34 4.56
N ARG A 687 -22.63 1.24 3.26
CA ARG A 687 -23.50 1.77 2.18
C ARG A 687 -24.89 1.13 2.20
N GLU A 688 -24.98 -0.19 2.30
CA GLU A 688 -26.24 -0.92 2.39
C GLU A 688 -27.05 -0.57 3.66
N LEU A 689 -26.34 -0.36 4.79
CA LEU A 689 -26.93 0.07 6.05
C LEU A 689 -27.24 1.57 6.08
N LYS A 690 -26.83 2.34 5.07
CA LYS A 690 -27.01 3.79 4.94
C LYS A 690 -26.47 4.56 6.15
N THR A 691 -25.30 4.19 6.61
CA THR A 691 -24.58 4.83 7.73
C THR A 691 -23.12 4.99 7.39
N SER A 692 -22.41 5.89 8.05
CA SER A 692 -20.94 6.02 7.99
C SER A 692 -20.28 5.30 9.15
N LEU A 693 -18.97 5.08 9.04
CA LEU A 693 -18.20 4.51 10.14
C LEU A 693 -18.24 5.46 11.36
N TRP A 694 -18.08 6.77 11.12
CA TRP A 694 -18.22 7.77 12.20
C TRP A 694 -19.57 7.69 12.90
N ASP A 695 -20.67 7.68 12.16
CA ASP A 695 -22.02 7.67 12.77
C ASP A 695 -22.29 6.37 13.55
N LEU A 696 -21.71 5.26 13.10
CA LEU A 696 -21.78 3.98 13.80
C LEU A 696 -21.06 4.02 15.15
N ILE A 697 -19.86 4.63 15.20
CA ILE A 697 -18.98 4.51 16.38
C ILE A 697 -18.96 5.76 17.28
N ALA A 698 -19.45 6.92 16.82
CA ALA A 698 -19.38 8.17 17.58
C ALA A 698 -20.27 8.16 18.84
N ASN A 699 -21.26 7.31 18.91
CA ASN A 699 -22.23 7.24 20.00
C ASN A 699 -22.10 5.99 20.88
N ILE A 700 -20.97 5.29 20.81
CA ILE A 700 -20.68 4.17 21.71
C ILE A 700 -20.62 4.71 23.15
N PRO A 701 -21.20 3.99 24.15
CA PRO A 701 -21.12 4.41 25.54
C PRO A 701 -19.68 4.67 25.99
N LYS A 702 -19.45 5.73 26.74
CA LYS A 702 -18.12 6.05 27.28
C LYS A 702 -17.71 4.98 28.31
N ALA A 703 -16.41 4.65 28.33
CA ALA A 703 -15.87 3.80 29.38
C ALA A 703 -16.07 4.50 30.74
N GLU A 704 -16.71 3.86 31.70
CA GLU A 704 -16.96 4.41 33.06
C GLU A 704 -15.65 4.83 33.76
N SER A 705 -14.54 4.18 33.46
CA SER A 705 -13.21 4.44 34.00
C SER A 705 -12.31 5.33 33.11
N ALA A 706 -12.86 6.04 32.12
CA ALA A 706 -12.04 6.76 31.14
C ALA A 706 -11.11 7.79 31.79
N GLU A 707 -11.62 8.61 32.69
CA GLU A 707 -10.83 9.64 33.41
C GLU A 707 -9.72 9.01 34.26
N GLN A 708 -10.04 7.92 34.98
CA GLN A 708 -9.05 7.19 35.77
C GLN A 708 -7.96 6.58 34.89
N THR A 709 -8.31 5.93 33.78
CA THR A 709 -7.35 5.33 32.83
C THR A 709 -6.44 6.40 32.23
N ILE A 710 -6.99 7.56 31.86
CA ILE A 710 -6.20 8.70 31.35
C ILE A 710 -5.22 9.19 32.45
N GLN A 711 -5.70 9.36 33.68
CA GLN A 711 -4.85 9.79 34.80
C GLN A 711 -3.73 8.77 35.11
N GLU A 712 -4.05 7.47 35.11
CA GLU A 712 -3.07 6.40 35.36
C GLU A 712 -1.99 6.33 34.27
N MET A 713 -2.39 6.44 33.00
CA MET A 713 -1.46 6.30 31.88
C MET A 713 -0.70 7.59 31.56
N MET A 714 -1.33 8.75 31.71
CA MET A 714 -0.77 10.02 31.26
C MET A 714 -0.39 10.96 32.40
N GLY A 715 -0.60 10.57 33.70
CA GLY A 715 -0.57 11.40 34.89
C GLY A 715 0.58 12.42 35.01
N ALA A 716 1.84 12.01 34.79
CA ALA A 716 2.96 12.93 34.82
C ALA A 716 3.08 13.83 33.57
N ALA A 717 2.58 13.38 32.44
CA ALA A 717 2.59 14.16 31.18
C ALA A 717 1.35 15.05 31.05
N ALA A 718 0.25 14.73 31.74
CA ALA A 718 -0.94 15.58 31.76
C ALA A 718 -0.67 16.94 32.41
N GLY A 719 0.26 16.99 33.38
CA GLY A 719 0.74 18.25 33.97
C GLY A 719 1.70 19.03 33.07
N ALA A 720 2.38 18.34 32.13
CA ALA A 720 3.33 18.98 31.20
C ALA A 720 2.70 19.42 29.88
N ALA A 721 1.57 18.81 29.49
CA ALA A 721 0.83 19.20 28.29
C ALA A 721 -0.19 20.32 28.53
N SER A 722 -0.59 20.56 29.76
CA SER A 722 -1.27 21.78 30.21
C SER A 722 -0.23 22.80 30.63
N GLY A 723 0.51 23.38 29.68
CA GLY A 723 1.19 24.65 29.91
C GLY A 723 0.15 25.61 30.52
N GLU A 724 0.50 26.29 31.64
CA GLU A 724 -0.36 27.30 32.20
C GLU A 724 -0.82 28.23 31.09
N LYS A 725 -2.11 28.24 30.79
CA LYS A 725 -2.65 29.22 29.85
C LYS A 725 -2.59 30.57 30.51
N ALA A 726 -1.74 31.44 30.01
CA ALA A 726 -1.73 32.82 30.40
C ALA A 726 -2.95 33.51 29.76
N GLU A 727 -3.96 33.85 30.58
CA GLU A 727 -5.04 34.73 30.09
C GLU A 727 -4.55 36.19 30.07
N HIS A 728 -4.59 36.80 28.91
CA HIS A 728 -4.23 38.19 28.68
C HIS A 728 -5.07 38.79 27.53
N LEU A 729 -4.96 40.08 27.28
CA LEU A 729 -5.82 40.79 26.33
C LEU A 729 -5.73 40.31 24.88
N ALA A 730 -4.62 39.66 24.50
CA ALA A 730 -4.42 39.08 23.15
C ALA A 730 -4.93 37.64 23.02
N THR A 731 -5.30 36.98 24.13
CA THR A 731 -5.70 35.55 24.06
C THR A 731 -6.90 35.35 23.14
N GLY A 732 -6.72 34.46 22.12
CA GLY A 732 -7.72 34.14 21.10
C GLY A 732 -7.93 35.24 20.04
N LYS A 733 -7.03 36.20 19.95
CA LYS A 733 -7.07 37.25 18.90
C LYS A 733 -6.32 36.78 17.65
N LYS A 734 -6.65 37.44 16.54
CA LYS A 734 -6.01 37.16 15.26
C LYS A 734 -4.63 37.81 15.19
N VAL A 735 -3.65 37.03 14.77
CA VAL A 735 -2.26 37.44 14.56
C VAL A 735 -2.01 37.70 13.08
N VAL A 736 -1.37 38.82 12.77
CA VAL A 736 -0.93 39.16 11.41
C VAL A 736 0.59 39.29 11.40
N ALA A 737 1.27 38.31 10.82
CA ALA A 737 2.71 38.31 10.67
C ALA A 737 3.12 38.80 9.27
N THR A 738 4.16 39.66 9.21
CA THR A 738 4.71 40.15 7.93
C THR A 738 5.57 39.07 7.26
N VAL A 739 6.19 38.18 8.05
CA VAL A 739 7.00 37.06 7.58
C VAL A 739 6.38 35.77 8.16
N GLY A 740 6.21 34.75 7.31
CA GLY A 740 5.73 33.44 7.76
C GLY A 740 6.75 32.71 8.64
N TYR A 741 6.26 31.89 9.58
CA TYR A 741 7.12 31.02 10.37
C TYR A 741 7.77 29.94 9.51
N THR A 742 8.92 29.42 9.97
CA THR A 742 9.68 28.36 9.31
C THR A 742 9.19 26.98 9.76
N ALA A 743 8.77 26.11 8.84
CA ALA A 743 8.50 24.71 9.17
C ALA A 743 9.77 24.06 9.71
N PRO A 744 9.70 23.24 10.77
CA PRO A 744 8.51 22.69 11.40
C PRO A 744 7.94 23.50 12.59
N PHE A 745 8.47 24.65 12.89
CA PHE A 745 8.18 25.42 14.10
C PHE A 745 6.96 26.33 13.93
N SER A 746 5.76 25.74 13.91
CA SER A 746 4.52 26.48 13.68
C SER A 746 3.90 27.09 14.95
N GLY A 747 4.32 26.69 16.12
CA GLY A 747 3.72 27.14 17.38
C GLY A 747 2.26 26.72 17.61
N GLY A 748 1.68 25.99 16.66
CA GLY A 748 0.24 25.67 16.63
C GLY A 748 -0.52 26.40 15.52
N GLY A 749 0.16 27.21 14.70
CA GLY A 749 -0.41 27.89 13.54
C GLY A 749 -0.25 29.40 13.52
N PRO A 750 -0.93 30.09 12.57
CA PRO A 750 -0.73 31.53 12.37
C PRO A 750 -1.10 32.39 13.60
N ASP A 751 -2.03 31.94 14.43
CA ASP A 751 -2.46 32.66 15.63
C ASP A 751 -1.75 32.20 16.92
N ALA A 752 -0.63 31.44 16.80
CA ALA A 752 0.08 30.84 17.93
C ALA A 752 0.57 31.86 18.98
N LEU A 753 0.95 33.06 18.55
CA LEU A 753 1.41 34.10 19.46
C LEU A 753 0.31 34.77 20.30
N ALA A 754 -0.94 34.27 20.18
CA ALA A 754 -2.10 34.75 20.91
C ALA A 754 -2.99 33.60 21.41
N ASP A 755 -2.45 32.38 21.55
CA ASP A 755 -3.22 31.21 21.98
C ASP A 755 -3.16 30.97 23.50
N GLY A 756 -2.34 31.75 24.19
CA GLY A 756 -2.15 31.70 25.63
C GLY A 756 -1.17 30.66 26.13
N ARG A 757 -0.46 29.93 25.23
CA ARG A 757 0.44 28.83 25.58
C ARG A 757 1.86 29.31 25.78
N LEU A 758 2.38 29.14 27.00
CA LEU A 758 3.79 29.40 27.29
C LEU A 758 4.63 28.13 27.10
N ALA A 759 5.77 28.30 26.45
CA ALA A 759 6.69 27.21 26.18
C ALA A 759 7.75 27.04 27.28
N GLN A 760 8.31 25.83 27.38
CA GLN A 760 9.42 25.52 28.27
C GLN A 760 10.77 25.57 27.53
N PRO A 761 11.94 25.56 28.19
CA PRO A 761 13.27 25.65 27.57
C PRO A 761 13.66 24.37 26.81
N ASP A 762 12.80 23.90 25.99
CA ASP A 762 12.95 22.74 25.11
C ASP A 762 12.42 23.08 23.72
N LEU A 763 13.26 23.02 22.70
CA LEU A 763 12.89 23.32 21.31
C LEU A 763 11.78 22.38 20.77
N THR A 764 11.58 21.24 21.42
CA THR A 764 10.51 20.29 21.06
C THR A 764 9.14 20.70 21.58
N HIS A 765 9.06 21.74 22.43
CA HIS A 765 7.79 22.23 22.95
C HIS A 765 6.91 22.82 21.83
N PRO A 766 5.67 22.36 21.65
CA PRO A 766 4.83 22.68 20.49
C PRO A 766 4.36 24.13 20.41
N ALA A 767 4.52 24.91 21.47
CA ALA A 767 4.18 26.33 21.47
C ALA A 767 5.26 27.21 20.83
N TRP A 768 6.47 26.68 20.52
CA TRP A 768 7.48 27.48 19.83
C TRP A 768 7.11 27.74 18.36
N GLN A 769 6.99 29.02 17.99
CA GLN A 769 6.94 29.44 16.60
C GLN A 769 8.32 29.93 16.18
N GLY A 770 8.88 29.40 15.09
CA GLY A 770 10.27 29.62 14.68
C GLY A 770 10.42 30.43 13.41
N TYR A 771 11.47 31.27 13.36
CA TYR A 771 11.83 32.11 12.21
C TYR A 771 13.32 31.93 11.90
N GLU A 772 13.64 31.14 10.89
CA GLU A 772 15.03 30.84 10.52
C GLU A 772 15.60 31.93 9.62
N GLY A 773 16.61 32.63 10.07
CA GLY A 773 17.27 33.71 9.34
C GLY A 773 16.40 34.95 9.11
N ALA A 774 15.20 35.00 9.68
CA ALA A 774 14.25 36.10 9.50
C ALA A 774 13.92 36.78 10.83
N ASP A 775 13.64 38.08 10.77
CA ASP A 775 13.16 38.86 11.91
C ASP A 775 11.67 38.54 12.18
N LEU A 776 11.24 38.58 13.44
CA LEU A 776 9.83 38.58 13.80
C LEU A 776 9.25 39.98 13.56
N ASP A 777 8.12 40.06 12.88
CA ASP A 777 7.32 41.26 12.73
C ASP A 777 5.84 40.88 12.70
N THR A 778 5.16 41.13 13.83
CA THR A 778 3.82 40.61 14.08
C THR A 778 2.91 41.65 14.73
N ILE A 779 1.65 41.71 14.31
CA ILE A 779 0.60 42.59 14.79
C ILE A 779 -0.55 41.76 15.35
N ILE A 780 -1.08 42.17 16.51
CA ILE A 780 -2.32 41.63 17.07
C ILE A 780 -3.38 42.80 17.18
N ASP A 781 -4.55 42.57 16.60
CA ASP A 781 -5.74 43.45 16.77
C ASP A 781 -6.53 42.96 18.00
N LEU A 782 -6.58 43.70 19.05
CA LEU A 782 -7.37 43.43 20.26
C LEU A 782 -8.89 43.50 20.04
N GLY A 783 -9.32 44.01 18.85
CA GLY A 783 -10.73 44.13 18.45
C GLY A 783 -11.39 45.42 18.96
N ALA A 784 -10.86 46.03 20.01
CA ALA A 784 -11.31 47.30 20.57
C ALA A 784 -10.13 48.01 21.22
N SER A 785 -10.21 49.32 21.43
CA SER A 785 -9.27 50.08 22.21
C SER A 785 -9.35 49.66 23.68
N MET A 786 -8.23 49.14 24.21
CA MET A 786 -8.10 48.57 25.55
C MET A 786 -7.00 49.29 26.33
N PRO A 787 -7.13 49.42 27.67
CA PRO A 787 -6.05 49.93 28.48
C PRO A 787 -4.94 48.88 28.61
N VAL A 788 -3.72 49.22 28.14
CA VAL A 788 -2.54 48.37 28.18
C VAL A 788 -1.46 48.97 29.02
N LYS A 789 -0.87 48.22 29.90
CA LYS A 789 0.19 48.65 30.82
C LYS A 789 1.50 47.86 30.63
N ARG A 790 1.43 46.65 30.06
CA ARG A 790 2.59 45.76 29.92
C ARG A 790 2.54 44.97 28.62
N LEU A 791 3.70 44.87 27.92
CA LEU A 791 3.92 44.07 26.75
C LEU A 791 5.11 43.16 26.97
N GLN A 792 4.95 41.85 26.65
CA GLN A 792 6.08 40.92 26.83
C GLN A 792 6.00 39.78 25.80
N THR A 793 7.18 39.28 25.40
CA THR A 793 7.38 38.12 24.55
C THR A 793 8.48 37.24 25.11
N GLN A 794 8.30 35.93 24.98
CA GLN A 794 9.26 34.96 25.51
C GLN A 794 9.98 34.28 24.34
N PHE A 795 11.31 34.14 24.44
CA PHE A 795 12.16 33.53 23.41
C PHE A 795 13.03 32.42 24.00
N LEU A 796 13.45 31.48 23.12
CA LEU A 796 14.32 30.36 23.46
C LEU A 796 15.75 30.57 22.97
N GLN A 797 16.75 30.24 23.81
CA GLN A 797 18.14 30.07 23.43
C GLN A 797 18.55 28.59 23.66
N LEU A 798 18.99 27.91 22.58
CA LEU A 798 19.50 26.55 22.58
C LEU A 798 20.56 26.41 21.47
N PRO A 799 21.80 26.88 21.71
CA PRO A 799 22.85 26.96 20.69
C PRO A 799 23.17 25.62 20.03
N ALA A 800 23.08 24.53 20.77
CA ALA A 800 23.28 23.16 20.27
C ALA A 800 22.31 22.77 19.15
N LYS A 801 21.16 23.44 19.02
CA LYS A 801 20.11 23.25 18.02
C LYS A 801 19.97 24.46 17.08
N GLY A 802 20.85 25.45 17.16
CA GLY A 802 20.84 26.62 16.31
C GLY A 802 19.80 27.70 16.68
N ALA A 803 19.13 27.57 17.84
CA ALA A 803 18.18 28.55 18.34
C ALA A 803 18.86 29.60 19.21
N PHE A 804 18.55 30.87 18.97
CA PHE A 804 19.18 32.00 19.68
C PHE A 804 18.17 33.07 20.05
N PHE A 805 18.45 33.79 21.18
CA PHE A 805 17.68 34.96 21.56
C PHE A 805 17.77 36.05 20.49
N PRO A 806 16.71 36.86 20.31
CA PRO A 806 16.81 38.05 19.43
C PRO A 806 17.89 39.01 19.93
N VAL A 807 18.48 39.78 19.02
CA VAL A 807 19.43 40.87 19.36
C VAL A 807 18.71 41.97 20.17
N SER A 808 17.46 42.28 19.74
CA SER A 808 16.59 43.24 20.43
C SER A 808 15.13 42.95 20.11
N VAL A 809 14.23 43.37 20.97
CA VAL A 809 12.77 43.31 20.78
C VAL A 809 12.21 44.76 20.93
N GLU A 810 11.53 45.24 19.93
CA GLU A 810 10.82 46.54 19.91
C GLU A 810 9.31 46.27 19.99
N TYR A 811 8.66 47.02 20.86
CA TYR A 811 7.21 47.03 21.01
C TYR A 811 6.63 48.34 20.50
N LEU A 812 5.59 48.23 19.68
CA LEU A 812 4.88 49.37 19.13
C LEU A 812 3.38 49.23 19.36
N VAL A 813 2.71 50.33 19.50
CA VAL A 813 1.25 50.36 19.70
C VAL A 813 0.57 51.34 18.78
N SER A 814 -0.71 51.07 18.46
CA SER A 814 -1.54 51.90 17.60
C SER A 814 -3.02 51.83 17.99
N GLU A 815 -3.76 52.91 17.78
CA GLU A 815 -5.21 52.95 17.93
C GLU A 815 -5.93 52.71 16.60
N ASP A 816 -5.32 53.06 15.48
CA ASP A 816 -5.91 53.04 14.14
C ASP A 816 -5.38 51.93 13.22
N GLY A 817 -4.34 51.19 13.63
CA GLY A 817 -3.67 50.16 12.84
C GLY A 817 -2.79 50.65 11.70
N ALA A 818 -2.66 51.99 11.53
CA ALA A 818 -1.86 52.63 10.50
C ALA A 818 -0.65 53.37 11.08
N ASN A 819 -0.87 54.07 12.16
CA ASN A 819 0.15 54.91 12.84
C ASN A 819 0.64 54.21 14.12
N TYR A 820 1.80 53.54 14.02
CA TYR A 820 2.44 52.86 15.13
C TYR A 820 3.47 53.76 15.81
N ARG A 821 3.42 53.88 17.14
CA ARG A 821 4.44 54.48 17.94
C ARG A 821 5.23 53.46 18.73
N SER A 822 6.55 53.58 18.75
CA SER A 822 7.39 52.75 19.61
C SER A 822 7.16 53.10 21.08
N VAL A 823 6.97 52.08 21.90
CA VAL A 823 6.83 52.20 23.36
C VAL A 823 8.12 51.78 24.06
N GLY A 824 9.07 51.19 23.35
CA GLY A 824 10.41 50.91 23.79
C GLY A 824 11.07 49.72 23.10
N VAL A 825 12.39 49.63 23.29
CA VAL A 825 13.25 48.57 22.75
C VAL A 825 13.96 47.92 23.93
N VAL A 826 13.92 46.57 23.96
CA VAL A 826 14.65 45.77 24.96
C VAL A 826 15.81 45.06 24.27
N SER A 827 17.04 45.36 24.58
CA SER A 827 18.23 44.71 24.04
C SER A 827 18.54 43.42 24.79
N ASN A 828 19.09 42.46 24.05
CA ASN A 828 19.57 41.21 24.65
C ASN A 828 21.00 41.37 25.19
N GLU A 829 21.20 41.00 26.45
CA GLU A 829 22.51 41.02 27.09
C GLU A 829 23.13 39.62 27.21
N VAL A 830 22.40 38.56 26.87
CA VAL A 830 22.87 37.16 26.97
C VAL A 830 23.72 36.83 25.73
N PRO A 831 24.98 36.39 25.93
CA PRO A 831 25.84 36.03 24.81
C PRO A 831 25.31 34.83 24.03
N PRO A 832 25.50 34.79 22.69
CA PRO A 832 25.16 33.56 21.90
C PRO A 832 25.90 32.32 22.35
N ALA A 833 27.05 32.44 22.99
CA ALA A 833 27.87 31.32 23.49
C ALA A 833 27.37 30.74 24.82
N ALA A 834 26.33 31.27 25.45
CA ALA A 834 25.72 30.66 26.66
C ALA A 834 25.07 29.34 26.27
N VAL A 835 25.63 28.21 26.75
CA VAL A 835 25.34 26.86 26.22
C VAL A 835 24.11 26.19 26.85
N ASP A 836 23.70 26.60 28.02
CA ASP A 836 22.55 25.99 28.72
C ASP A 836 21.22 26.39 28.02
N PRO A 837 20.28 25.47 27.90
CA PRO A 837 18.94 25.80 27.39
C PRO A 837 18.30 26.87 28.28
N ALA A 838 17.89 27.97 27.72
CA ALA A 838 17.31 29.07 28.48
C ALA A 838 16.09 29.66 27.73
N VAL A 839 15.11 30.07 28.54
CA VAL A 839 14.00 30.89 28.10
C VAL A 839 14.12 32.25 28.72
N LYS A 840 13.95 33.31 27.92
CA LYS A 840 14.02 34.70 28.40
C LYS A 840 12.78 35.47 27.98
N THR A 841 12.14 36.14 28.92
CA THR A 841 11.06 37.06 28.65
C THR A 841 11.62 38.46 28.44
N PHE A 842 11.34 39.04 27.25
CA PHE A 842 11.58 40.46 26.99
C PHE A 842 10.31 41.19 27.35
N VAL A 843 10.39 42.17 28.22
CA VAL A 843 9.24 42.87 28.81
C VAL A 843 9.45 44.39 28.79
N ILE A 844 8.35 45.09 28.50
CA ILE A 844 8.28 46.53 28.69
C ILE A 844 7.03 46.87 29.54
N GLU A 845 7.24 47.75 30.50
CA GLU A 845 6.13 48.32 31.24
C GLU A 845 5.97 49.78 30.80
N LEU A 846 4.73 50.13 30.46
CA LEU A 846 4.42 51.50 30.07
C LEU A 846 4.38 52.42 31.31
N PRO A 847 5.00 53.59 31.29
CA PRO A 847 4.99 54.48 32.45
C PRO A 847 3.58 54.89 32.87
N GLU A 848 2.69 55.01 31.91
CA GLU A 848 1.26 55.27 32.07
C GLU A 848 0.47 54.23 31.23
N THR A 849 -0.72 53.89 31.71
CA THR A 849 -1.64 53.03 30.93
C THR A 849 -1.97 53.68 29.59
N ALA A 850 -1.65 52.99 28.50
CA ALA A 850 -1.94 53.48 27.15
C ALA A 850 -3.22 52.85 26.61
N THR A 851 -4.02 53.62 25.86
CA THR A 851 -5.14 53.09 25.11
C THR A 851 -4.61 52.50 23.81
N VAL A 852 -4.80 51.17 23.63
CA VAL A 852 -4.22 50.39 22.50
C VAL A 852 -5.28 49.52 21.89
N ARG A 853 -5.42 49.53 20.57
CA ARG A 853 -6.18 48.57 19.82
C ARG A 853 -5.27 47.59 19.09
N PHE A 854 -4.18 48.07 18.51
CA PHE A 854 -3.21 47.25 17.78
C PHE A 854 -1.87 47.26 18.53
N ALA A 855 -1.38 46.08 18.88
CA ALA A 855 -0.06 45.90 19.43
C ALA A 855 0.85 45.21 18.41
N LYS A 856 2.07 45.70 18.26
CA LYS A 856 3.06 45.16 17.33
C LYS A 856 4.34 44.81 18.04
N VAL A 857 4.90 43.67 17.74
CA VAL A 857 6.23 43.24 18.24
C VAL A 857 7.15 43.01 17.03
N GLN A 858 8.37 43.56 17.14
CA GLN A 858 9.46 43.30 16.18
C GLN A 858 10.67 42.79 16.92
N ALA A 859 11.14 41.59 16.58
CA ALA A 859 12.34 41.02 17.21
C ALA A 859 13.41 40.76 16.13
N LYS A 860 14.61 41.30 16.38
CA LYS A 860 15.74 41.20 15.48
C LYS A 860 16.44 39.86 15.63
N ASN A 861 16.41 39.01 14.60
CA ASN A 861 17.11 37.74 14.56
C ASN A 861 18.62 37.94 14.63
N LEU A 862 19.36 37.00 15.22
CA LEU A 862 20.85 37.00 15.24
C LEU A 862 21.46 37.01 13.81
N GLY A 863 20.71 36.52 12.83
CA GLY A 863 21.13 36.42 11.44
C GLY A 863 21.92 35.14 11.17
N THR A 864 23.26 35.25 11.08
CA THR A 864 24.13 34.08 10.85
C THR A 864 24.75 33.63 12.18
N ILE A 865 24.76 32.32 12.41
CA ILE A 865 25.36 31.73 13.61
C ILE A 865 26.88 32.02 13.65
N PRO A 866 27.38 32.61 14.75
CA PRO A 866 28.80 33.02 14.86
C PRO A 866 29.80 31.87 14.82
N GLU A 867 31.04 32.22 14.47
CA GLU A 867 32.18 31.31 14.49
C GLU A 867 32.43 30.73 15.90
N GLY A 868 32.74 29.42 15.97
CA GLY A 868 32.98 28.70 17.24
C GLY A 868 31.73 28.11 17.89
N LEU A 869 30.52 28.29 17.30
CA LEU A 869 29.29 27.66 17.77
C LEU A 869 28.84 26.51 16.83
N PRO A 870 28.04 25.55 17.36
CA PRO A 870 27.44 24.50 16.53
C PRO A 870 26.66 25.12 15.37
N SER A 871 26.76 24.56 14.18
CA SER A 871 26.14 25.06 12.95
C SER A 871 26.57 26.45 12.50
N CYS A 872 27.80 26.88 12.85
CA CYS A 872 28.40 28.11 12.41
C CYS A 872 28.19 28.36 10.90
N GLY A 873 27.89 29.61 10.53
CA GLY A 873 27.66 30.01 9.14
C GLY A 873 26.26 29.73 8.59
N LYS A 874 25.40 28.96 9.32
CA LYS A 874 24.00 28.77 8.97
C LYS A 874 23.11 29.90 9.50
N PRO A 875 21.92 30.12 8.93
CA PRO A 875 20.93 31.02 9.51
C PRO A 875 20.58 30.64 10.95
N ALA A 876 20.43 31.60 11.83
CA ALA A 876 19.99 31.39 13.20
C ALA A 876 18.46 31.24 13.27
N LEU A 877 18.00 30.34 14.10
CA LEU A 877 16.57 30.13 14.40
C LEU A 877 16.15 31.03 15.56
N LEU A 878 15.15 31.90 15.36
CA LEU A 878 14.51 32.70 16.39
C LEU A 878 13.21 31.99 16.79
N CYS A 879 13.10 31.51 18.04
CA CYS A 879 11.89 30.86 18.55
C CYS A 879 11.16 31.76 19.56
N VAL A 880 9.87 31.96 19.34
CA VAL A 880 8.95 32.74 20.18
C VAL A 880 7.70 31.94 20.49
N ASP A 881 7.11 32.07 21.67
CA ASP A 881 5.89 31.34 22.04
C ASP A 881 4.64 32.22 22.07
N GLU A 882 4.65 33.30 22.83
CA GLU A 882 3.44 34.08 23.11
C GLU A 882 3.74 35.59 23.14
N PHE A 883 2.82 36.41 22.62
CA PHE A 883 2.82 37.86 22.77
C PHE A 883 1.80 38.26 23.82
N VAL A 884 2.22 38.30 25.07
CA VAL A 884 1.37 38.63 26.20
C VAL A 884 1.14 40.13 26.29
N ILE A 885 -0.13 40.58 26.35
CA ILE A 885 -0.58 41.96 26.43
C ILE A 885 -1.45 42.12 27.67
N GLN A 886 -1.03 42.99 28.60
CA GLN A 886 -1.69 43.19 29.91
C GLN A 886 -1.95 44.66 30.22
#